data_a591aa4006dddd0df50c1309a65c2b27
#
_entry.id   a591aa4006dddd0df50c1309a65c2b27
#
_cell.length_a   1.000
_cell.length_b   1.000
_cell.length_c   1.000
_cell.angle_alpha   90.00
_cell.angle_beta   90.00
_cell.angle_gamma   90.00
#
_symmetry.space_group_name_H-M   'P 1'
#
loop_
_entity.id
_entity.type
_entity.pdbx_description
1 polymer ?
#
loop_
_entity_poly.entity_id
_entity_poly.type
_entity_poly.pdbx_seq_one_letter_code
_entity_poly.pdbx_strand_id
1 'polypeptide(L)'
;MFGLRHMAAALCAAFVGGASFSDAAAVSLDAPGHVYTDKETPTARGGVPGAPWTLTDWRGRAVPHCGTFGADGSADLPQLPTGYYHLKSGAGDATFAVVPVPESRVFDHGSCYGIDSAQSAIADSGSFDCPWNGGDTYRTVSDLLWRSGIPHVRERMSWPHVNPRPNSLDFGHYLYNADMLRARGILISETFHSCPKWAGRLKALPADLNATFDFCAKAAAAFGDRMGDWEFWNEPDISFAPEPVWDYAAALKAAYLGFKAGRPGTVVLPGSLCQWPDTTYVRALYENDAAKFGDVFNYHTYTATASYPRMFAALRAFMERYGIGDRAVWMTECGTYLEGLSDSPGTRKGLMAHSPEQELVKAECYPKGQIALQMEGVARSYYFVFCAYNERKGAKDWGVMRRDGTVKPEYAAISAMTRELVSARLKGEVAVGDGLKVYLFEQPDGSQTVAYWSISPADTLTNMYGPVKPTPDFAKPLSLPVANGVYRISDLCGAQSSVAVTNGILSLEATRFPAYVSGLSGLVASKLPHPAGKVKPYVPAADEDLSVIIRAELCTNDFEIAGEKTLAVLNGDAGGIRLHVWNMDDCAKTGRVEVAGGTLAGLPGEIVLGPRGTPPATIDCVFSPSPGSELRQNLVITGVFGGKRSSRLFLPVRLEKRFLSSCEAVPIACNNPKDWKRNTSADTFKASWDEAEQALRFDVEWKDHQHPNKWFYPVYTLKAGESLSGAKIIQFEVKSVQDKIENDFTTANLMLLFGDAAQADVACTKISYSAPIESWEKRYVDLSDIDSLADVTAFRLGANPKGSQCTFYVRNIRILKKKCR
;
A
#
# COMPACT_ATOMS: atom_id res chain seq x y z
N MET A 1 -8.17 23.77 -9.78
CA MET A 1 -6.84 24.29 -9.39
C MET A 1 -6.83 24.68 -7.91
N PHE A 2 -7.29 23.78 -7.02
CA PHE A 2 -7.23 23.93 -5.55
C PHE A 2 -7.56 22.59 -4.87
N GLY A 3 -6.70 21.60 -4.93
CA GLY A 3 -6.97 20.29 -4.31
C GLY A 3 -5.73 19.52 -3.84
N LEU A 4 -4.55 19.87 -4.33
CA LEU A 4 -3.31 19.16 -4.01
C LEU A 4 -2.48 19.79 -2.88
N ARG A 5 -2.93 20.90 -2.32
CA ARG A 5 -2.26 21.53 -1.16
C ARG A 5 -2.60 20.88 0.20
N HIS A 6 -3.53 19.92 0.27
CA HIS A 6 -4.04 19.43 1.55
C HIS A 6 -3.48 18.09 2.02
N MET A 7 -2.76 17.32 1.21
CA MET A 7 -2.14 16.07 1.71
C MET A 7 -0.69 16.24 2.18
N ALA A 8 0.06 17.19 1.63
CA ALA A 8 1.38 17.56 2.20
C ALA A 8 1.31 18.75 3.18
N ALA A 9 0.22 19.53 3.16
CA ALA A 9 0.02 20.68 4.02
C ALA A 9 -0.96 20.44 5.19
N ALA A 10 -1.68 19.31 5.21
CA ALA A 10 -2.47 18.90 6.38
C ALA A 10 -1.57 18.45 7.55
N LEU A 11 -0.27 18.33 7.33
CA LEU A 11 0.72 18.09 8.38
C LEU A 11 1.26 19.37 9.01
N CYS A 12 0.97 20.58 8.48
CA CYS A 12 1.63 21.82 8.94
C CYS A 12 0.73 22.97 9.36
N ALA A 13 -0.58 22.86 9.48
CA ALA A 13 -1.38 24.01 9.90
C ALA A 13 -2.66 23.61 10.63
N ALA A 14 -2.60 23.54 11.93
CA ALA A 14 -3.59 24.00 12.91
C ALA A 14 -3.13 23.58 14.31
N PHE A 15 -2.67 24.55 15.09
CA PHE A 15 -3.20 24.75 16.44
C PHE A 15 -2.44 25.88 17.16
N VAL A 16 -3.06 27.03 17.18
CA VAL A 16 -2.91 27.98 18.29
C VAL A 16 -4.31 28.10 18.89
N GLY A 17 -4.45 27.69 20.12
CA GLY A 17 -5.68 27.83 20.88
C GLY A 17 -5.61 27.05 22.19
N GLY A 18 -4.98 27.64 23.21
CA GLY A 18 -4.90 27.08 24.54
C GLY A 18 -6.27 27.05 25.23
N ALA A 19 -6.64 25.90 25.76
CA ALA A 19 -7.56 25.77 26.88
C ALA A 19 -6.90 24.80 27.85
N SER A 20 -6.50 25.30 29.00
CA SER A 20 -6.03 24.51 30.13
C SER A 20 -7.18 23.71 30.71
N PHE A 21 -7.19 22.40 30.46
CA PHE A 21 -7.92 21.48 31.30
C PHE A 21 -6.99 21.04 32.42
N SER A 22 -7.43 21.11 33.65
CA SER A 22 -6.79 20.48 34.80
C SER A 22 -6.90 18.98 34.63
N ASP A 23 -5.90 18.35 34.03
CA ASP A 23 -5.73 16.91 34.02
C ASP A 23 -5.40 16.47 35.44
N ALA A 24 -6.30 15.69 36.05
CA ALA A 24 -5.84 14.75 37.07
C ALA A 24 -4.77 13.90 36.35
N ALA A 25 -3.54 13.94 36.83
CA ALA A 25 -2.39 13.30 36.18
C ALA A 25 -2.73 11.81 36.02
N ALA A 26 -2.93 11.38 34.80
CA ALA A 26 -3.15 9.95 34.52
C ALA A 26 -1.88 9.17 34.90
N VAL A 27 -2.04 7.97 35.42
CA VAL A 27 -0.88 7.09 35.70
C VAL A 27 -0.11 6.85 34.41
N SER A 28 1.20 7.06 34.44
CA SER A 28 2.12 6.86 33.33
C SER A 28 3.36 6.09 33.77
N LEU A 29 4.09 5.50 32.86
CA LEU A 29 5.38 4.84 33.09
C LEU A 29 6.51 5.78 32.64
N ASP A 30 7.66 5.65 33.23
CA ASP A 30 8.80 6.57 33.04
C ASP A 30 9.58 6.35 31.73
N ALA A 31 9.52 5.12 31.14
CA ALA A 31 10.21 4.83 29.89
C ALA A 31 9.44 5.33 28.65
N PRO A 32 10.13 5.84 27.62
CA PRO A 32 9.50 6.17 26.35
C PRO A 32 8.72 5.01 25.75
N GLY A 33 7.53 5.27 25.24
CA GLY A 33 6.65 4.25 24.69
C GLY A 33 6.04 3.33 25.74
N HIS A 34 6.39 3.48 27.01
CA HIS A 34 6.16 2.50 28.06
C HIS A 34 6.76 1.13 27.69
N VAL A 35 7.99 1.14 27.17
CA VAL A 35 8.71 -0.07 26.75
C VAL A 35 9.93 -0.28 27.62
N TYR A 36 10.00 -1.45 28.23
CA TYR A 36 11.09 -1.92 29.07
C TYR A 36 11.71 -3.18 28.53
N THR A 37 12.94 -3.45 28.89
CA THR A 37 13.52 -4.77 28.71
C THR A 37 13.24 -5.66 29.94
N ASP A 38 13.42 -6.96 29.79
CA ASP A 38 13.30 -7.93 30.89
C ASP A 38 14.39 -7.77 31.95
N LYS A 39 15.28 -6.78 31.84
CA LYS A 39 16.31 -6.39 32.82
C LYS A 39 16.05 -5.06 33.49
N GLU A 40 15.09 -4.31 33.02
CA GLU A 40 14.70 -2.99 33.53
C GLU A 40 13.56 -3.12 34.55
N THR A 41 13.52 -2.18 35.49
CA THR A 41 12.45 -2.06 36.50
C THR A 41 11.56 -0.89 36.11
N PRO A 42 10.28 -1.10 35.75
CA PRO A 42 9.38 -0.02 35.41
C PRO A 42 9.03 0.84 36.65
N THR A 43 8.97 2.16 36.49
CA THR A 43 8.48 3.07 37.51
C THR A 43 7.20 3.75 37.05
N ALA A 44 6.12 3.54 37.79
CA ALA A 44 4.86 4.23 37.57
C ALA A 44 4.82 5.57 38.29
N ARG A 45 4.20 6.60 37.70
CA ARG A 45 4.07 7.96 38.23
C ARG A 45 2.63 8.47 38.09
N GLY A 46 2.27 9.45 38.89
CA GLY A 46 0.94 10.08 38.83
C GLY A 46 -0.14 9.30 39.58
N GLY A 47 0.26 8.30 40.38
CA GLY A 47 -0.66 7.59 41.26
C GLY A 47 -1.09 8.43 42.46
N VAL A 48 -2.24 8.11 43.06
CA VAL A 48 -2.67 8.71 44.34
C VAL A 48 -1.85 8.12 45.45
N PRO A 49 -1.17 8.92 46.28
CA PRO A 49 -0.39 8.41 47.42
C PRO A 49 -1.17 7.42 48.29
N GLY A 50 -0.60 6.26 48.53
CA GLY A 50 -1.22 5.18 49.31
C GLY A 50 -2.29 4.36 48.56
N ALA A 51 -2.67 4.73 47.35
CA ALA A 51 -3.62 3.95 46.56
C ALA A 51 -3.01 2.62 46.11
N PRO A 52 -3.76 1.53 46.12
CA PRO A 52 -3.29 0.25 45.64
C PRO A 52 -3.19 0.18 44.14
N TRP A 53 -2.23 -0.58 43.62
CA TRP A 53 -2.12 -0.97 42.21
C TRP A 53 -2.01 -2.51 42.09
N THR A 54 -2.46 -2.99 40.92
CA THR A 54 -2.39 -4.40 40.53
C THR A 54 -1.94 -4.51 39.06
N LEU A 55 -1.41 -5.67 38.72
CA LEU A 55 -0.98 -6.00 37.38
C LEU A 55 -1.80 -7.14 36.79
N THR A 56 -2.14 -7.01 35.50
CA THR A 56 -2.63 -8.13 34.69
C THR A 56 -1.79 -8.25 33.42
N ASP A 57 -1.72 -9.46 32.89
CA ASP A 57 -1.16 -9.66 31.56
C ASP A 57 -2.15 -9.21 30.45
N TRP A 58 -1.74 -9.30 29.20
CA TRP A 58 -2.54 -8.93 28.04
C TRP A 58 -3.85 -9.72 27.87
N ARG A 59 -3.98 -10.89 28.51
CA ARG A 59 -5.21 -11.69 28.57
C ARG A 59 -6.10 -11.32 29.75
N GLY A 60 -5.70 -10.35 30.57
CA GLY A 60 -6.39 -9.96 31.79
C GLY A 60 -6.19 -10.90 32.98
N ARG A 61 -5.25 -11.86 32.89
CA ARG A 61 -4.90 -12.76 34.01
C ARG A 61 -4.06 -12.01 35.04
N ALA A 62 -4.36 -12.20 36.30
CA ALA A 62 -3.61 -11.56 37.38
C ALA A 62 -2.14 -11.96 37.34
N VAL A 63 -1.24 -10.98 37.41
CA VAL A 63 0.17 -11.15 37.66
C VAL A 63 0.36 -11.05 39.16
N PRO A 64 1.12 -11.96 39.85
CA PRO A 64 1.16 -12.05 41.31
C PRO A 64 2.00 -10.94 41.95
N HIS A 65 1.80 -9.72 41.51
CA HIS A 65 2.45 -8.50 41.99
C HIS A 65 1.42 -7.39 42.21
N CYS A 66 1.46 -6.79 43.37
CA CYS A 66 0.64 -5.63 43.74
C CYS A 66 1.39 -4.76 44.75
N GLY A 67 0.95 -3.54 44.95
CA GLY A 67 1.57 -2.63 45.90
C GLY A 67 0.73 -1.36 46.08
N THR A 68 1.34 -0.36 46.64
CA THR A 68 0.74 0.99 46.81
C THR A 68 1.68 2.05 46.28
N PHE A 69 1.13 3.17 45.82
CA PHE A 69 1.91 4.33 45.43
C PHE A 69 2.53 5.02 46.65
N GLY A 70 3.77 5.43 46.52
CA GLY A 70 4.50 6.20 47.54
C GLY A 70 3.91 7.59 47.77
N ALA A 71 4.45 8.31 48.74
CA ALA A 71 4.00 9.65 49.12
C ALA A 71 4.14 10.69 48.01
N ASP A 72 5.03 10.43 47.04
CA ASP A 72 5.27 11.25 45.83
C ASP A 72 4.39 10.84 44.61
N GLY A 73 3.50 9.86 44.80
CA GLY A 73 2.68 9.30 43.74
C GLY A 73 3.43 8.39 42.76
N SER A 74 4.64 7.93 43.11
CA SER A 74 5.40 6.97 42.32
C SER A 74 5.28 5.54 42.91
N ALA A 75 5.55 4.53 42.05
CA ALA A 75 5.67 3.15 42.46
C ALA A 75 6.67 2.44 41.53
N ASP A 76 7.69 1.81 42.14
CA ASP A 76 8.55 0.89 41.42
C ASP A 76 7.85 -0.45 41.26
N LEU A 77 7.69 -0.90 40.04
CA LEU A 77 7.10 -2.18 39.71
C LEU A 77 8.22 -3.24 39.77
N PRO A 78 7.88 -4.54 39.97
CA PRO A 78 8.90 -5.58 39.92
C PRO A 78 9.50 -5.70 38.51
N GLN A 79 10.68 -6.25 38.42
CA GLN A 79 11.21 -6.76 37.16
C GLN A 79 10.29 -7.87 36.66
N LEU A 80 9.82 -7.73 35.40
CA LEU A 80 8.84 -8.63 34.81
C LEU A 80 9.43 -9.40 33.61
N PRO A 81 8.96 -10.63 33.36
CA PRO A 81 9.32 -11.34 32.15
C PRO A 81 8.75 -10.61 30.90
N THR A 82 9.26 -10.99 29.73
CA THR A 82 8.72 -10.49 28.45
C THR A 82 7.21 -10.68 28.37
N GLY A 83 6.49 -9.69 27.84
CA GLY A 83 5.03 -9.69 27.77
C GLY A 83 4.44 -8.30 27.56
N TYR A 84 3.13 -8.21 27.63
CA TYR A 84 2.40 -6.95 27.62
C TYR A 84 1.49 -6.89 28.84
N TYR A 85 1.54 -5.80 29.57
CA TYR A 85 0.98 -5.68 30.91
C TYR A 85 0.05 -4.50 31.03
N HIS A 86 -0.94 -4.64 31.92
CA HIS A 86 -1.84 -3.58 32.32
C HIS A 86 -1.63 -3.29 33.82
N LEU A 87 -1.22 -2.10 34.13
CA LEU A 87 -1.22 -1.55 35.49
C LEU A 87 -2.59 -0.92 35.74
N LYS A 88 -3.26 -1.38 36.79
CA LYS A 88 -4.57 -0.88 37.21
C LYS A 88 -4.50 -0.23 38.58
N SER A 89 -5.08 0.97 38.71
CA SER A 89 -5.16 1.67 39.99
C SER A 89 -6.42 2.53 40.06
N GLY A 90 -6.76 3.01 41.26
CA GLY A 90 -7.86 3.96 41.43
C GLY A 90 -7.63 5.34 40.85
N ALA A 91 -6.38 5.65 40.45
CA ALA A 91 -6.02 6.93 39.81
C ALA A 91 -6.00 6.87 38.29
N GLY A 92 -6.14 5.69 37.71
CA GLY A 92 -6.09 5.45 36.27
C GLY A 92 -5.28 4.21 35.95
N ASP A 93 -5.36 3.78 34.69
CA ASP A 93 -4.71 2.60 34.16
C ASP A 93 -3.61 2.98 33.19
N ALA A 94 -2.54 2.16 33.13
CA ALA A 94 -1.49 2.29 32.13
C ALA A 94 -1.14 0.92 31.55
N THR A 95 -0.65 0.93 30.31
CA THR A 95 -0.19 -0.29 29.65
C THR A 95 1.29 -0.18 29.28
N PHE A 96 1.99 -1.28 29.24
CA PHE A 96 3.40 -1.30 28.88
C PHE A 96 3.85 -2.65 28.33
N ALA A 97 4.90 -2.62 27.53
CA ALA A 97 5.55 -3.79 26.99
C ALA A 97 6.87 -4.08 27.73
N VAL A 98 7.15 -5.34 27.97
CA VAL A 98 8.46 -5.82 28.39
C VAL A 98 9.00 -6.72 27.29
N VAL A 99 10.17 -6.39 26.76
CA VAL A 99 10.78 -7.06 25.60
C VAL A 99 12.17 -7.58 25.96
N PRO A 100 12.76 -8.52 25.21
CA PRO A 100 14.13 -8.95 25.48
C PRO A 100 15.12 -7.80 25.30
N VAL A 101 16.24 -7.89 26.01
CA VAL A 101 17.37 -6.97 25.81
C VAL A 101 17.80 -6.99 24.34
N PRO A 102 17.85 -5.83 23.66
CA PRO A 102 18.15 -5.77 22.23
C PRO A 102 19.50 -6.37 21.86
N GLU A 103 20.52 -6.22 22.72
CA GLU A 103 21.85 -6.78 22.53
C GLU A 103 21.88 -8.32 22.50
N SER A 104 20.84 -8.96 23.04
CA SER A 104 20.66 -10.41 22.98
C SER A 104 20.00 -10.89 21.68
N ARG A 105 19.60 -9.97 20.80
CA ARG A 105 18.89 -10.28 19.56
C ARG A 105 19.82 -10.35 18.36
N VAL A 106 19.42 -11.16 17.41
CA VAL A 106 20.03 -11.16 16.07
C VAL A 106 19.25 -10.20 15.19
N PHE A 107 19.96 -9.31 14.49
CA PHE A 107 19.41 -8.45 13.44
C PHE A 107 19.82 -9.04 12.10
N ASP A 108 19.00 -9.92 11.55
CA ASP A 108 19.26 -10.57 10.28
C ASP A 108 18.71 -9.71 9.13
N HIS A 109 19.60 -9.11 8.38
CA HIS A 109 19.26 -8.33 7.20
C HIS A 109 18.77 -9.18 6.00
N GLY A 110 18.91 -10.49 6.07
CA GLY A 110 18.26 -11.43 5.14
C GLY A 110 16.79 -11.69 5.46
N SER A 111 16.31 -11.21 6.62
CA SER A 111 14.93 -11.39 7.06
C SER A 111 13.93 -10.71 6.12
N CYS A 112 12.75 -11.32 6.01
CA CYS A 112 11.60 -10.72 5.31
C CYS A 112 10.97 -9.55 6.08
N TYR A 113 11.16 -9.47 7.39
CA TYR A 113 10.40 -8.59 8.28
C TYR A 113 10.90 -7.16 8.31
N GLY A 114 10.02 -6.25 7.98
CA GLY A 114 10.23 -4.81 8.06
C GLY A 114 8.98 -4.08 8.56
N ILE A 115 9.13 -2.81 8.82
CA ILE A 115 8.04 -1.93 9.18
C ILE A 115 8.21 -0.57 8.51
N ASP A 116 7.13 0.02 8.02
CA ASP A 116 7.14 1.41 7.60
C ASP A 116 7.20 2.27 8.87
N SER A 117 8.31 2.91 9.13
CA SER A 117 8.43 3.79 10.28
C SER A 117 7.97 5.20 9.94
N ALA A 118 8.28 5.66 8.75
CA ALA A 118 8.03 7.02 8.29
C ALA A 118 8.38 8.08 9.36
N GLN A 119 9.34 7.78 10.24
CA GLN A 119 9.64 8.64 11.38
C GLN A 119 10.18 10.00 10.94
N SER A 120 10.89 10.07 9.82
CA SER A 120 11.36 11.32 9.21
C SER A 120 10.22 12.22 8.72
N ALA A 121 9.03 11.69 8.52
CA ALA A 121 7.85 12.45 8.09
C ALA A 121 6.79 12.57 9.19
N ILE A 122 6.68 11.60 10.09
CA ILE A 122 5.58 11.47 11.04
C ILE A 122 6.02 11.87 12.47
N ALA A 123 7.20 11.48 12.92
CA ALA A 123 7.61 11.64 14.32
C ALA A 123 7.63 13.11 14.76
N ASP A 124 8.07 14.03 13.92
CA ASP A 124 8.12 15.46 14.21
C ASP A 124 6.91 16.25 13.69
N SER A 125 5.91 15.59 13.18
CA SER A 125 4.72 16.22 12.56
C SER A 125 3.65 16.70 13.55
N GLY A 126 3.86 16.53 14.86
CA GLY A 126 2.85 16.73 15.89
C GLY A 126 1.85 15.56 15.97
N SER A 127 2.20 14.40 15.42
CA SER A 127 1.39 13.17 15.53
C SER A 127 1.40 12.60 16.94
N PHE A 128 2.39 12.97 17.75
CA PHE A 128 2.51 12.56 19.15
C PHE A 128 2.14 13.70 20.11
N ASP A 129 1.40 13.37 21.15
CA ASP A 129 1.10 14.26 22.28
C ASP A 129 1.84 13.79 23.54
N CYS A 130 3.10 13.34 23.41
CA CYS A 130 3.87 12.79 24.51
C CYS A 130 4.97 13.75 24.99
N PRO A 131 5.42 13.62 26.27
CA PRO A 131 6.37 14.55 26.86
C PRO A 131 7.76 14.54 26.22
N TRP A 132 8.14 13.50 25.53
CA TRP A 132 9.46 13.38 24.88
C TRP A 132 9.49 14.00 23.46
N ASN A 133 8.38 14.56 22.97
CA ASN A 133 8.34 15.31 21.69
C ASN A 133 9.27 16.53 21.65
N GLY A 134 9.58 17.13 22.79
CA GLY A 134 10.53 18.22 22.88
C GLY A 134 12.00 17.79 22.86
N GLY A 135 12.24 16.47 22.82
CA GLY A 135 13.57 15.87 22.81
C GLY A 135 13.97 15.40 21.40
N ASP A 136 14.85 14.42 21.36
CA ASP A 136 15.27 13.77 20.13
C ASP A 136 14.27 12.66 19.76
N THR A 137 13.20 13.02 19.07
CA THR A 137 12.14 12.08 18.63
C THR A 137 12.71 10.99 17.74
N TYR A 138 13.64 11.30 16.84
CA TYR A 138 14.27 10.31 15.97
C TYR A 138 15.05 9.26 16.77
N ARG A 139 15.81 9.71 17.78
CA ARG A 139 16.54 8.80 18.68
C ARG A 139 15.57 7.87 19.41
N THR A 140 14.52 8.44 19.98
CA THR A 140 13.54 7.71 20.76
C THR A 140 12.81 6.66 19.93
N VAL A 141 12.33 7.05 18.75
CA VAL A 141 11.63 6.11 17.85
C VAL A 141 12.60 5.03 17.33
N SER A 142 13.86 5.40 17.02
CA SER A 142 14.87 4.42 16.62
C SER A 142 15.20 3.44 17.74
N ASP A 143 15.21 3.86 19.01
CA ASP A 143 15.39 2.98 20.17
C ASP A 143 14.22 2.01 20.33
N LEU A 144 12.99 2.48 20.15
CA LEU A 144 11.80 1.63 20.19
C LEU A 144 11.80 0.60 19.04
N LEU A 145 12.19 1.01 17.83
CA LEU A 145 12.36 0.09 16.70
C LEU A 145 13.43 -0.96 17.00
N TRP A 146 14.57 -0.57 17.55
CA TRP A 146 15.63 -1.48 17.94
C TRP A 146 15.17 -2.48 19.01
N ARG A 147 14.48 -2.02 20.05
CA ARG A 147 13.89 -2.88 21.10
C ARG A 147 12.85 -3.86 20.54
N SER A 148 12.18 -3.51 19.43
CA SER A 148 11.24 -4.43 18.77
C SER A 148 11.92 -5.54 17.99
N GLY A 149 13.21 -5.41 17.68
CA GLY A 149 13.99 -6.39 16.90
C GLY A 149 13.74 -6.37 15.41
N ILE A 150 13.10 -5.34 14.87
CA ILE A 150 12.86 -5.18 13.44
C ILE A 150 14.17 -4.78 12.73
N PRO A 151 14.61 -5.53 11.70
CA PRO A 151 15.87 -5.25 11.01
C PRO A 151 15.75 -4.25 9.85
N HIS A 152 14.54 -3.96 9.38
CA HIS A 152 14.29 -3.11 8.22
C HIS A 152 13.19 -2.09 8.50
N VAL A 153 13.41 -0.85 8.05
CA VAL A 153 12.39 0.19 8.06
C VAL A 153 12.24 0.81 6.68
N ARG A 154 11.01 1.26 6.38
CA ARG A 154 10.74 2.12 5.22
C ARG A 154 10.55 3.55 5.71
N GLU A 155 11.26 4.49 5.08
CA GLU A 155 11.26 5.91 5.40
C GLU A 155 10.75 6.75 4.23
N ARG A 156 10.45 8.02 4.47
CA ARG A 156 9.91 8.94 3.46
C ARG A 156 10.64 10.27 3.44
N MET A 157 11.22 10.58 2.30
CA MET A 157 11.88 11.86 2.04
C MET A 157 10.98 12.82 1.25
N SER A 158 11.06 14.09 1.53
CA SER A 158 10.45 15.14 0.73
C SER A 158 11.50 15.85 -0.13
N TRP A 159 11.54 15.57 -1.43
CA TRP A 159 12.43 16.28 -2.35
C TRP A 159 12.25 17.79 -2.31
N PRO A 160 11.02 18.36 -2.32
CA PRO A 160 10.86 19.80 -2.16
C PRO A 160 11.42 20.36 -0.86
N HIS A 161 11.48 19.57 0.20
CA HIS A 161 12.03 19.99 1.49
C HIS A 161 13.55 20.03 1.44
N VAL A 162 14.18 18.97 0.99
CA VAL A 162 15.67 18.90 0.93
C VAL A 162 16.27 19.72 -0.20
N ASN A 163 15.49 20.06 -1.22
CA ASN A 163 15.97 20.80 -2.38
C ASN A 163 14.89 21.80 -2.89
N PRO A 164 14.52 22.81 -2.08
CA PRO A 164 13.47 23.76 -2.42
C PRO A 164 13.82 24.67 -3.61
N ARG A 165 15.09 24.82 -3.95
CA ARG A 165 15.63 25.60 -5.07
C ARG A 165 16.74 24.79 -5.76
N PRO A 166 17.10 25.06 -7.03
CA PRO A 166 18.06 24.25 -7.80
C PRO A 166 19.39 23.94 -7.10
N ASN A 167 19.94 24.89 -6.35
CA ASN A 167 21.25 24.78 -5.71
C ASN A 167 21.20 24.72 -4.18
N SER A 168 20.07 24.33 -3.60
CA SER A 168 19.85 24.35 -2.15
C SER A 168 19.70 22.96 -1.55
N LEU A 169 20.42 21.96 -2.08
CA LEU A 169 20.31 20.58 -1.61
C LEU A 169 20.88 20.43 -0.19
N ASP A 170 20.03 20.02 0.75
CA ASP A 170 20.38 19.74 2.12
C ASP A 170 19.60 18.52 2.64
N PHE A 171 20.30 17.43 2.90
CA PHE A 171 19.73 16.22 3.44
C PHE A 171 19.68 16.18 4.98
N GLY A 172 20.21 17.16 5.65
CA GLY A 172 20.28 17.43 7.09
C GLY A 172 19.65 16.40 8.01
N HIS A 173 18.37 16.60 8.35
CA HIS A 173 17.68 15.74 9.30
C HIS A 173 17.43 14.30 8.77
N TYR A 174 17.34 14.08 7.46
CA TYR A 174 17.24 12.73 6.89
C TYR A 174 18.53 11.93 7.07
N LEU A 175 19.70 12.57 6.93
CA LEU A 175 20.99 11.93 7.24
C LEU A 175 21.10 11.62 8.73
N TYR A 176 20.70 12.56 9.57
CA TYR A 176 20.67 12.35 11.02
C TYR A 176 19.74 11.19 11.40
N ASN A 177 18.53 11.12 10.85
CA ASN A 177 17.62 10.01 11.03
C ASN A 177 18.25 8.68 10.58
N ALA A 178 18.88 8.67 9.41
CA ALA A 178 19.56 7.49 8.89
C ALA A 178 20.70 7.04 9.80
N ASP A 179 21.50 7.96 10.35
CA ASP A 179 22.55 7.62 11.30
C ASP A 179 22.01 7.00 12.60
N MET A 180 20.86 7.51 13.11
CA MET A 180 20.22 6.95 14.31
C MET A 180 19.75 5.50 14.09
N LEU A 181 19.14 5.22 12.96
CA LEU A 181 18.69 3.87 12.59
C LEU A 181 19.86 2.93 12.35
N ARG A 182 20.85 3.37 11.57
CA ARG A 182 22.04 2.56 11.25
C ARG A 182 22.90 2.23 12.47
N ALA A 183 23.02 3.16 13.41
CA ALA A 183 23.73 2.93 14.68
C ALA A 183 23.10 1.77 15.49
N ARG A 184 21.84 1.42 15.22
CA ARG A 184 21.10 0.32 15.82
C ARG A 184 21.02 -0.93 14.93
N GLY A 185 21.78 -0.93 13.81
CA GLY A 185 21.81 -2.06 12.87
C GLY A 185 20.56 -2.15 11.98
N ILE A 186 19.70 -1.13 11.94
CA ILE A 186 18.48 -1.14 11.14
C ILE A 186 18.77 -0.67 9.72
N LEU A 187 18.35 -1.42 8.70
CA LEU A 187 18.44 -1.03 7.29
C LEU A 187 17.24 -0.20 6.88
N ILE A 188 17.50 0.73 5.98
CA ILE A 188 16.51 1.71 5.53
C ILE A 188 16.19 1.48 4.06
N SER A 189 14.89 1.40 3.74
CA SER A 189 14.31 1.58 2.40
C SER A 189 13.75 2.99 2.32
N GLU A 190 14.30 3.82 1.46
CA GLU A 190 13.89 5.22 1.37
C GLU A 190 13.02 5.46 0.16
N THR A 191 11.84 6.06 0.35
CA THR A 191 10.95 6.48 -0.74
C THR A 191 10.79 7.98 -0.79
N PHE A 192 10.54 8.51 -1.98
CA PHE A 192 10.00 9.86 -2.13
C PHE A 192 8.97 9.92 -3.26
N HIS A 193 7.95 10.72 -3.10
CA HIS A 193 6.86 10.87 -4.05
C HIS A 193 6.40 12.32 -4.18
N SER A 194 7.34 13.23 -4.17
CA SER A 194 7.12 14.67 -4.31
C SER A 194 8.18 15.28 -5.20
N CYS A 195 7.82 16.38 -5.86
CA CYS A 195 8.69 17.08 -6.80
C CYS A 195 8.67 18.58 -6.50
N PRO A 196 9.81 19.26 -6.42
CA PRO A 196 9.86 20.71 -6.28
C PRO A 196 9.44 21.40 -7.58
N LYS A 197 8.87 22.59 -7.47
CA LYS A 197 8.36 23.32 -8.65
C LYS A 197 9.44 23.66 -9.67
N TRP A 198 10.65 23.90 -9.23
CA TRP A 198 11.76 24.27 -10.11
C TRP A 198 12.21 23.13 -11.03
N ALA A 199 11.94 21.85 -10.68
CA ALA A 199 12.20 20.70 -11.54
C ALA A 199 11.12 20.53 -12.62
N GLY A 200 10.39 21.59 -12.94
CA GLY A 200 9.36 21.57 -13.97
C GLY A 200 8.21 20.61 -13.63
N ARG A 201 7.68 20.69 -12.40
CA ARG A 201 6.61 19.82 -11.94
C ARG A 201 5.41 19.83 -12.88
N LEU A 202 5.03 18.67 -13.41
CA LEU A 202 3.79 18.45 -14.16
C LEU A 202 2.57 18.73 -13.25
N LYS A 203 1.81 17.73 -12.88
CA LYS A 203 0.82 17.83 -11.77
C LYS A 203 1.46 17.39 -10.46
N ALA A 204 2.08 16.22 -10.45
CA ALA A 204 2.84 15.67 -9.32
C ALA A 204 4.28 15.30 -9.70
N LEU A 205 4.49 14.68 -10.88
CA LEU A 205 5.77 14.17 -11.36
C LEU A 205 6.70 15.30 -11.87
N PRO A 206 8.04 15.10 -11.83
CA PRO A 206 8.98 16.01 -12.45
C PRO A 206 8.90 15.94 -13.99
N ALA A 207 8.95 17.10 -14.63
CA ALA A 207 9.09 17.20 -16.08
C ALA A 207 10.56 17.19 -16.52
N ASP A 208 11.45 17.69 -15.68
CA ASP A 208 12.89 17.73 -15.94
C ASP A 208 13.55 16.41 -15.49
N LEU A 209 13.88 15.57 -16.46
CA LEU A 209 14.49 14.27 -16.20
C LEU A 209 15.97 14.40 -15.82
N ASN A 210 16.70 15.46 -16.24
CA ASN A 210 18.04 15.72 -15.74
C ASN A 210 18.02 16.05 -14.24
N ALA A 211 17.10 16.91 -13.81
CA ALA A 211 16.93 17.22 -12.39
C ALA A 211 16.58 15.98 -11.57
N THR A 212 15.74 15.10 -12.13
CA THR A 212 15.37 13.82 -11.49
C THR A 212 16.58 12.91 -11.33
N PHE A 213 17.34 12.71 -12.41
CA PHE A 213 18.57 11.92 -12.38
C PHE A 213 19.57 12.48 -11.36
N ASP A 214 19.85 13.78 -11.42
CA ASP A 214 20.83 14.44 -10.55
C ASP A 214 20.44 14.37 -9.06
N PHE A 215 19.15 14.56 -8.74
CA PHE A 215 18.67 14.41 -7.37
C PHE A 215 18.90 12.98 -6.86
N CYS A 216 18.47 11.98 -7.63
CA CYS A 216 18.63 10.57 -7.26
C CYS A 216 20.11 10.17 -7.13
N ALA A 217 20.97 10.65 -8.03
CA ALA A 217 22.41 10.38 -7.96
C ALA A 217 23.04 11.00 -6.71
N LYS A 218 22.71 12.27 -6.42
CA LYS A 218 23.21 12.96 -5.23
C LYS A 218 22.69 12.32 -3.94
N ALA A 219 21.42 11.91 -3.91
CA ALA A 219 20.85 11.22 -2.76
C ALA A 219 21.56 9.86 -2.53
N ALA A 220 21.65 9.00 -3.56
CA ALA A 220 22.34 7.72 -3.42
C ALA A 220 23.80 7.85 -2.98
N ALA A 221 24.53 8.85 -3.51
CA ALA A 221 25.92 9.13 -3.11
C ALA A 221 26.02 9.65 -1.67
N ALA A 222 25.15 10.57 -1.27
CA ALA A 222 25.21 11.20 0.06
C ALA A 222 24.88 10.23 1.18
N PHE A 223 23.89 9.36 0.96
CA PHE A 223 23.49 8.40 1.99
C PHE A 223 24.39 7.16 2.01
N GLY A 224 24.98 6.77 0.89
CA GLY A 224 25.94 5.67 0.83
C GLY A 224 25.38 4.39 1.49
N ASP A 225 26.13 3.83 2.44
CA ASP A 225 25.76 2.60 3.15
C ASP A 225 24.66 2.77 4.18
N ARG A 226 24.19 3.97 4.42
CA ARG A 226 23.04 4.23 5.31
C ARG A 226 21.75 3.68 4.73
N MET A 227 21.61 3.75 3.41
CA MET A 227 20.43 3.22 2.71
C MET A 227 20.70 1.81 2.17
N GLY A 228 19.75 0.93 2.40
CA GLY A 228 19.70 -0.39 1.78
C GLY A 228 19.25 -0.30 0.33
N ASP A 229 18.22 0.48 0.11
CA ASP A 229 17.54 0.61 -1.18
C ASP A 229 16.80 1.94 -1.31
N TRP A 230 16.38 2.24 -2.55
CA TRP A 230 15.65 3.45 -2.93
C TRP A 230 14.39 3.09 -3.68
N GLU A 231 13.26 3.61 -3.27
CA GLU A 231 11.97 3.48 -3.93
C GLU A 231 11.60 4.80 -4.61
N PHE A 232 11.41 4.76 -5.94
CA PHE A 232 11.02 5.94 -6.69
C PHE A 232 9.52 6.05 -6.82
N TRP A 233 8.90 6.97 -6.09
CA TRP A 233 7.48 7.25 -6.00
C TRP A 233 6.72 6.27 -5.11
N ASN A 234 5.46 6.65 -4.78
CA ASN A 234 4.50 5.85 -4.03
C ASN A 234 3.21 5.73 -4.84
N GLU A 235 2.72 4.52 -5.03
CA GLU A 235 1.41 4.22 -5.62
C GLU A 235 1.07 5.06 -6.88
N PRO A 236 1.91 5.02 -7.94
CA PRO A 236 1.70 5.83 -9.13
C PRO A 236 0.44 5.44 -9.91
N ASP A 237 -0.11 4.27 -9.64
CA ASP A 237 -1.34 3.75 -10.25
C ASP A 237 -2.62 4.37 -9.68
N ILE A 238 -2.52 5.17 -8.61
CA ILE A 238 -3.63 5.96 -8.07
C ILE A 238 -3.33 7.47 -8.08
N SER A 239 -3.86 8.22 -7.13
CA SER A 239 -3.82 9.69 -7.14
C SER A 239 -2.46 10.32 -6.84
N PHE A 240 -1.45 9.53 -6.40
CA PHE A 240 -0.11 10.07 -6.14
C PHE A 240 0.63 10.49 -7.41
N ALA A 241 0.28 9.93 -8.57
CA ALA A 241 0.72 10.38 -9.88
C ALA A 241 -0.50 10.54 -10.81
N PRO A 242 -1.11 11.72 -10.87
CA PRO A 242 -2.29 11.95 -11.73
C PRO A 242 -1.95 12.05 -13.22
N GLU A 243 -0.68 12.05 -13.58
CA GLU A 243 -0.19 12.04 -14.94
C GLU A 243 -0.41 10.70 -15.64
N PRO A 244 -0.35 10.65 -16.95
CA PRO A 244 -0.36 9.41 -17.71
C PRO A 244 0.79 8.48 -17.34
N VAL A 245 0.56 7.19 -17.48
CA VAL A 245 1.53 6.13 -17.10
C VAL A 245 2.89 6.28 -17.80
N TRP A 246 2.92 6.79 -19.03
CA TRP A 246 4.19 6.99 -19.75
C TRP A 246 5.02 8.14 -19.20
N ASP A 247 4.42 9.14 -18.55
CA ASP A 247 5.16 10.19 -17.82
C ASP A 247 5.81 9.61 -16.57
N TYR A 248 5.10 8.76 -15.81
CA TYR A 248 5.70 8.06 -14.69
C TYR A 248 6.83 7.13 -15.15
N ALA A 249 6.63 6.38 -16.24
CA ALA A 249 7.66 5.51 -16.79
C ALA A 249 8.93 6.30 -17.19
N ALA A 250 8.79 7.47 -17.79
CA ALA A 250 9.94 8.32 -18.15
C ALA A 250 10.69 8.82 -16.89
N ALA A 251 9.96 9.26 -15.86
CA ALA A 251 10.56 9.71 -14.60
C ALA A 251 11.26 8.56 -13.85
N LEU A 252 10.63 7.36 -13.81
CA LEU A 252 11.23 6.15 -13.24
C LEU A 252 12.56 5.79 -13.90
N LYS A 253 12.64 5.87 -15.24
CA LYS A 253 13.87 5.60 -15.99
C LYS A 253 15.00 6.54 -15.58
N ALA A 254 14.72 7.83 -15.50
CA ALA A 254 15.71 8.82 -15.06
C ALA A 254 16.15 8.61 -13.61
N ALA A 255 15.19 8.34 -12.72
CA ALA A 255 15.47 8.07 -11.30
C ALA A 255 16.35 6.82 -11.11
N TYR A 256 16.00 5.71 -11.78
CA TYR A 256 16.78 4.47 -11.75
C TYR A 256 18.24 4.71 -12.16
N LEU A 257 18.44 5.35 -13.31
CA LEU A 257 19.77 5.67 -13.82
C LEU A 257 20.54 6.57 -12.86
N GLY A 258 19.86 7.56 -12.27
CA GLY A 258 20.45 8.44 -11.28
C GLY A 258 20.90 7.71 -10.02
N PHE A 259 20.05 6.90 -9.42
CA PHE A 259 20.42 6.09 -8.25
C PHE A 259 21.60 5.18 -8.52
N LYS A 260 21.60 4.49 -9.68
CA LYS A 260 22.71 3.63 -10.09
C LYS A 260 24.00 4.40 -10.38
N ALA A 261 23.93 5.63 -10.91
CA ALA A 261 25.09 6.50 -11.09
C ALA A 261 25.65 6.97 -9.75
N GLY A 262 24.80 7.33 -8.79
CA GLY A 262 25.24 7.74 -7.46
C GLY A 262 25.83 6.62 -6.62
N ARG A 263 25.26 5.40 -6.75
CA ARG A 263 25.74 4.18 -6.07
C ARG A 263 25.39 2.94 -6.87
N PRO A 264 26.31 2.39 -7.65
CA PRO A 264 26.01 1.27 -8.57
C PRO A 264 25.43 0.02 -7.90
N GLY A 265 25.83 -0.28 -6.66
CA GLY A 265 25.37 -1.44 -5.90
C GLY A 265 24.02 -1.24 -5.19
N THR A 266 23.42 -0.06 -5.22
CA THR A 266 22.15 0.16 -4.53
C THR A 266 21.01 -0.58 -5.23
N VAL A 267 20.06 -1.10 -4.45
CA VAL A 267 18.82 -1.67 -4.98
C VAL A 267 17.84 -0.55 -5.27
N VAL A 268 17.21 -0.58 -6.43
CA VAL A 268 16.22 0.42 -6.84
C VAL A 268 14.87 -0.25 -7.07
N LEU A 269 13.86 0.25 -6.38
CA LEU A 269 12.48 -0.17 -6.51
C LEU A 269 11.71 0.82 -7.38
N PRO A 270 10.94 0.35 -8.36
CA PRO A 270 9.88 1.18 -8.92
C PRO A 270 8.87 1.52 -7.81
N GLY A 271 8.15 2.63 -7.94
CA GLY A 271 7.10 2.97 -7.02
C GLY A 271 6.08 1.84 -6.91
N SER A 272 5.73 1.54 -5.68
CA SER A 272 4.81 0.45 -5.38
C SER A 272 3.46 0.62 -6.07
N LEU A 273 2.95 -0.45 -6.62
CA LEU A 273 1.61 -0.52 -7.20
C LEU A 273 0.64 -1.00 -6.13
N CYS A 274 -0.58 -0.48 -6.07
CA CYS A 274 -1.54 -0.81 -5.01
C CYS A 274 -2.88 -1.34 -5.53
N GLN A 275 -3.13 -1.27 -6.83
CA GLN A 275 -4.31 -1.86 -7.45
C GLN A 275 -4.08 -3.36 -7.73
N TRP A 276 -5.07 -4.04 -8.32
CA TRP A 276 -4.91 -5.44 -8.71
C TRP A 276 -3.67 -5.63 -9.60
N PRO A 277 -2.91 -6.72 -9.44
CA PRO A 277 -1.59 -6.87 -10.09
C PRO A 277 -1.57 -6.80 -11.62
N ASP A 278 -2.69 -7.02 -12.29
CA ASP A 278 -2.79 -7.07 -13.75
C ASP A 278 -3.80 -6.04 -14.29
N THR A 279 -3.74 -4.80 -13.81
CA THR A 279 -4.54 -3.69 -14.35
C THR A 279 -3.98 -3.15 -15.65
N THR A 280 -4.79 -2.38 -16.37
CA THR A 280 -4.34 -1.68 -17.59
C THR A 280 -3.18 -0.73 -17.31
N TYR A 281 -3.13 -0.13 -16.12
CA TYR A 281 -2.02 0.73 -15.70
C TYR A 281 -0.72 -0.07 -15.58
N VAL A 282 -0.74 -1.18 -14.87
CA VAL A 282 0.45 -2.01 -14.66
C VAL A 282 0.96 -2.56 -15.99
N ARG A 283 0.07 -3.06 -16.85
CA ARG A 283 0.43 -3.51 -18.20
C ARG A 283 1.08 -2.39 -19.01
N ALA A 284 0.47 -1.21 -19.09
CA ALA A 284 1.00 -0.08 -19.84
C ALA A 284 2.35 0.42 -19.30
N LEU A 285 2.56 0.36 -17.99
CA LEU A 285 3.84 0.66 -17.36
C LEU A 285 4.94 -0.31 -17.83
N TYR A 286 4.64 -1.59 -17.86
CA TYR A 286 5.61 -2.61 -18.28
C TYR A 286 5.81 -2.64 -19.80
N GLU A 287 4.80 -2.27 -20.59
CA GLU A 287 4.97 -1.99 -22.02
C GLU A 287 5.89 -0.77 -22.28
N ASN A 288 6.02 0.15 -21.33
CA ASN A 288 6.99 1.23 -21.32
C ASN A 288 8.37 0.81 -20.79
N ASP A 289 8.69 -0.48 -20.80
CA ASP A 289 9.97 -1.07 -20.36
C ASP A 289 10.29 -0.90 -18.86
N ALA A 290 9.31 -0.71 -18.00
CA ALA A 290 9.55 -0.57 -16.55
C ALA A 290 10.32 -1.75 -15.97
N ALA A 291 10.20 -2.94 -16.55
CA ALA A 291 10.98 -4.12 -16.18
C ALA A 291 12.51 -3.90 -16.23
N LYS A 292 12.99 -2.95 -17.02
CA LYS A 292 14.42 -2.63 -17.14
C LYS A 292 14.92 -1.64 -16.09
N PHE A 293 14.01 -0.99 -15.37
CA PHE A 293 14.29 0.11 -14.46
C PHE A 293 13.80 -0.16 -13.03
N GLY A 294 14.00 -1.37 -12.56
CA GLY A 294 13.74 -1.80 -11.21
C GLY A 294 14.42 -3.14 -10.95
N ASP A 295 14.94 -3.33 -9.75
CA ASP A 295 15.68 -4.53 -9.36
C ASP A 295 14.78 -5.59 -8.72
N VAL A 296 13.60 -5.19 -8.29
CA VAL A 296 12.54 -6.02 -7.67
C VAL A 296 11.18 -5.65 -8.23
N PHE A 297 10.18 -6.49 -8.00
CA PHE A 297 8.78 -6.11 -8.19
C PHE A 297 8.24 -5.57 -6.86
N ASN A 298 7.72 -4.35 -6.87
CA ASN A 298 7.25 -3.67 -5.67
C ASN A 298 5.73 -3.50 -5.68
N TYR A 299 5.08 -3.86 -4.56
CA TYR A 299 3.64 -3.90 -4.47
C TYR A 299 3.13 -3.53 -3.07
N HIS A 300 1.93 -2.98 -2.97
CA HIS A 300 1.20 -2.74 -1.72
C HIS A 300 -0.06 -3.59 -1.65
N THR A 301 -0.40 -4.09 -0.47
CA THR A 301 -1.69 -4.73 -0.25
C THR A 301 -2.19 -4.54 1.17
N TYR A 302 -3.47 -4.23 1.24
CA TYR A 302 -4.25 -4.19 2.48
C TYR A 302 -5.40 -5.19 2.45
N THR A 303 -5.35 -6.16 1.52
CA THR A 303 -6.33 -7.24 1.47
C THR A 303 -6.10 -8.25 2.59
N ALA A 304 -7.15 -8.94 3.00
CA ALA A 304 -7.06 -10.00 3.98
C ALA A 304 -6.22 -11.18 3.48
N THR A 305 -5.53 -11.87 4.39
CA THR A 305 -4.60 -12.98 4.08
C THR A 305 -5.24 -14.12 3.29
N ALA A 306 -6.54 -14.36 3.46
CA ALA A 306 -7.29 -15.36 2.69
C ALA A 306 -7.32 -15.06 1.18
N SER A 307 -7.12 -13.81 0.77
CA SER A 307 -7.07 -13.41 -0.65
C SER A 307 -5.68 -13.55 -1.28
N TYR A 308 -4.63 -13.72 -0.47
CA TYR A 308 -3.25 -13.77 -0.96
C TYR A 308 -2.99 -14.84 -2.02
N PRO A 309 -3.42 -16.09 -1.87
CA PRO A 309 -3.15 -17.10 -2.90
C PRO A 309 -3.64 -16.69 -4.28
N ARG A 310 -4.84 -16.11 -4.38
CA ARG A 310 -5.41 -15.64 -5.65
C ARG A 310 -4.66 -14.42 -6.19
N MET A 311 -4.39 -13.45 -5.33
CA MET A 311 -3.70 -12.21 -5.71
C MET A 311 -2.28 -12.51 -6.20
N PHE A 312 -1.53 -13.32 -5.46
CA PHE A 312 -0.16 -13.67 -5.84
C PHE A 312 -0.09 -14.61 -7.03
N ALA A 313 -1.11 -15.43 -7.28
CA ALA A 313 -1.20 -16.19 -8.53
C ALA A 313 -1.32 -15.26 -9.75
N ALA A 314 -2.16 -14.22 -9.67
CA ALA A 314 -2.27 -13.20 -10.71
C ALA A 314 -0.95 -12.41 -10.87
N LEU A 315 -0.30 -12.06 -9.77
CA LEU A 315 0.97 -11.35 -9.78
C LEU A 315 2.08 -12.18 -10.43
N ARG A 316 2.20 -13.45 -10.08
CA ARG A 316 3.17 -14.36 -10.71
C ARG A 316 2.92 -14.52 -12.21
N ALA A 317 1.67 -14.71 -12.63
CA ALA A 317 1.31 -14.78 -14.05
C ALA A 317 1.68 -13.50 -14.81
N PHE A 318 1.47 -12.33 -14.20
CA PHE A 318 1.90 -11.06 -14.73
C PHE A 318 3.43 -10.98 -14.85
N MET A 319 4.17 -11.33 -13.81
CA MET A 319 5.63 -11.29 -13.79
C MET A 319 6.24 -12.22 -14.86
N GLU A 320 5.69 -13.41 -15.04
CA GLU A 320 6.11 -14.35 -16.10
C GLU A 320 5.87 -13.75 -17.49
N ARG A 321 4.75 -13.13 -17.75
CA ARG A 321 4.42 -12.47 -19.03
C ARG A 321 5.48 -11.44 -19.43
N TYR A 322 6.05 -10.72 -18.47
CA TYR A 322 7.04 -9.67 -18.70
C TYR A 322 8.49 -10.12 -18.46
N GLY A 323 8.73 -11.43 -18.32
CA GLY A 323 10.08 -12.02 -18.20
C GLY A 323 10.81 -11.65 -16.89
N ILE A 324 10.04 -11.37 -15.84
CA ILE A 324 10.57 -11.03 -14.50
C ILE A 324 10.09 -12.00 -13.41
N GLY A 325 9.67 -13.20 -13.79
CA GLY A 325 9.14 -14.21 -12.87
C GLY A 325 10.13 -14.65 -11.78
N ASP A 326 11.41 -14.49 -12.00
CA ASP A 326 12.48 -14.80 -11.03
C ASP A 326 12.89 -13.62 -10.13
N ARG A 327 12.30 -12.44 -10.31
CA ARG A 327 12.57 -11.29 -9.44
C ARG A 327 11.90 -11.41 -8.08
N ALA A 328 12.58 -10.86 -7.08
CA ALA A 328 12.01 -10.71 -5.76
C ALA A 328 10.76 -9.82 -5.77
N VAL A 329 9.74 -10.25 -5.05
CA VAL A 329 8.59 -9.42 -4.72
C VAL A 329 8.81 -8.79 -3.36
N TRP A 330 8.77 -7.47 -3.31
CA TRP A 330 8.79 -6.71 -2.06
C TRP A 330 7.43 -6.08 -1.84
N MET A 331 6.97 -6.14 -0.60
CA MET A 331 5.72 -5.55 -0.16
C MET A 331 6.05 -4.34 0.71
N THR A 332 6.19 -3.15 0.09
CA THR A 332 6.65 -1.97 0.82
C THR A 332 5.57 -1.30 1.67
N GLU A 333 4.31 -1.71 1.50
CA GLU A 333 3.26 -1.50 2.49
C GLU A 333 2.29 -2.69 2.54
N CYS A 334 1.97 -3.11 3.76
CA CYS A 334 0.91 -4.05 4.07
C CYS A 334 0.42 -3.78 5.49
N GLY A 335 -0.74 -4.29 5.86
CA GLY A 335 -1.19 -4.14 7.24
C GLY A 335 -2.68 -4.02 7.40
N THR A 336 -3.08 -3.62 8.61
CA THR A 336 -4.48 -3.39 8.97
C THR A 336 -4.58 -2.15 9.87
N TYR A 337 -5.77 -1.55 9.91
CA TYR A 337 -6.06 -0.41 10.76
C TYR A 337 -7.13 -0.75 11.79
N LEU A 338 -7.19 0.06 12.86
CA LEU A 338 -8.28 0.05 13.80
C LEU A 338 -9.30 1.13 13.43
N GLU A 339 -10.57 0.78 13.48
CA GLU A 339 -11.61 1.79 13.47
C GLU A 339 -11.80 2.34 14.88
N GLY A 340 -11.77 3.65 15.01
CA GLY A 340 -12.08 4.29 16.25
C GLY A 340 -13.57 4.20 16.60
N LEU A 341 -13.86 4.12 17.89
CA LEU A 341 -15.22 4.21 18.41
C LEU A 341 -15.60 5.69 18.51
N SER A 342 -16.65 6.11 17.82
CA SER A 342 -17.10 7.49 17.73
C SER A 342 -17.51 8.11 19.07
N ASP A 343 -17.79 7.31 20.09
CA ASP A 343 -18.47 7.73 21.32
C ASP A 343 -17.63 7.51 22.59
N SER A 344 -16.30 7.33 22.48
CA SER A 344 -15.48 7.16 23.68
C SER A 344 -15.27 8.47 24.44
N PRO A 345 -15.62 8.53 25.73
CA PRO A 345 -15.37 9.71 26.55
C PRO A 345 -13.87 10.04 26.62
N GLY A 346 -13.51 11.30 26.52
CA GLY A 346 -12.15 11.78 26.71
C GLY A 346 -11.26 11.80 25.47
N THR A 347 -11.79 11.41 24.30
CA THR A 347 -11.03 11.56 23.06
C THR A 347 -10.99 13.01 22.59
N ARG A 348 -9.81 13.53 22.31
CA ARG A 348 -9.67 14.80 21.59
C ARG A 348 -10.31 14.68 20.22
N LYS A 349 -10.84 15.79 19.70
CA LYS A 349 -11.45 15.85 18.37
C LYS A 349 -10.46 15.31 17.32
N GLY A 350 -10.83 14.21 16.67
CA GLY A 350 -10.01 13.52 15.68
C GLY A 350 -9.11 12.40 16.23
N LEU A 351 -9.21 12.06 17.52
CA LEU A 351 -8.63 10.88 18.12
C LEU A 351 -9.76 9.93 18.50
N MET A 352 -9.60 8.69 18.12
CA MET A 352 -10.55 7.65 18.44
C MET A 352 -9.91 6.69 19.42
N ALA A 353 -10.60 6.40 20.51
CA ALA A 353 -10.17 5.37 21.44
C ALA A 353 -10.50 3.99 20.84
N HIS A 354 -9.69 3.03 21.17
CA HIS A 354 -9.88 1.63 20.81
C HIS A 354 -10.10 0.82 22.08
N SER A 355 -10.94 -0.21 21.99
CA SER A 355 -11.01 -1.15 23.10
C SER A 355 -9.76 -2.03 23.15
N PRO A 356 -9.36 -2.55 24.31
CA PRO A 356 -8.25 -3.50 24.42
C PRO A 356 -8.41 -4.71 23.47
N GLU A 357 -9.64 -5.17 23.25
CA GLU A 357 -9.94 -6.28 22.35
C GLU A 357 -9.67 -5.93 20.87
N GLN A 358 -9.97 -4.69 20.46
CA GLN A 358 -9.65 -4.22 19.09
C GLN A 358 -8.13 -4.17 18.88
N GLU A 359 -7.38 -3.66 19.85
CA GLU A 359 -5.92 -3.62 19.78
C GLU A 359 -5.31 -5.04 19.74
N LEU A 360 -5.90 -6.02 20.45
CA LEU A 360 -5.46 -7.42 20.37
C LEU A 360 -5.74 -8.05 19.00
N VAL A 361 -6.86 -7.71 18.36
CA VAL A 361 -7.13 -8.15 16.97
C VAL A 361 -6.06 -7.62 16.01
N LYS A 362 -5.65 -6.36 16.16
CA LYS A 362 -4.57 -5.81 15.36
C LYS A 362 -3.24 -6.51 15.64
N ALA A 363 -2.96 -6.81 16.91
CA ALA A 363 -1.75 -7.50 17.33
C ALA A 363 -1.61 -8.89 16.71
N GLU A 364 -2.72 -9.66 16.60
CA GLU A 364 -2.68 -11.00 15.97
C GLU A 364 -2.51 -10.92 14.44
N CYS A 365 -2.95 -9.83 13.80
CA CYS A 365 -2.85 -9.68 12.34
C CYS A 365 -1.41 -9.54 11.86
N TYR A 366 -0.52 -8.95 12.66
CA TYR A 366 0.88 -8.77 12.26
C TYR A 366 1.57 -10.09 11.94
N PRO A 367 1.74 -11.04 12.88
CA PRO A 367 2.44 -12.29 12.59
C PRO A 367 1.73 -13.15 11.55
N LYS A 368 0.40 -13.18 11.54
CA LYS A 368 -0.38 -13.92 10.53
C LYS A 368 -0.13 -13.38 9.12
N GLY A 369 -0.16 -12.07 8.96
CA GLY A 369 0.09 -11.41 7.68
C GLY A 369 1.51 -11.62 7.17
N GLN A 370 2.50 -11.47 8.04
CA GLN A 370 3.91 -11.64 7.68
C GLN A 370 4.24 -13.08 7.25
N ILE A 371 3.72 -14.08 7.96
CA ILE A 371 3.90 -15.49 7.61
C ILE A 371 3.17 -15.83 6.30
N ALA A 372 1.96 -15.32 6.11
CA ALA A 372 1.21 -15.53 4.88
C ALA A 372 1.92 -14.92 3.65
N LEU A 373 2.52 -13.73 3.77
CA LEU A 373 3.33 -13.13 2.71
C LEU A 373 4.56 -13.99 2.36
N GLN A 374 5.25 -14.54 3.37
CA GLN A 374 6.36 -15.46 3.12
C GLN A 374 5.93 -16.74 2.42
N MET A 375 4.75 -17.29 2.77
CA MET A 375 4.19 -18.45 2.06
C MET A 375 3.98 -18.19 0.57
N GLU A 376 3.66 -16.94 0.20
CA GLU A 376 3.50 -16.53 -1.18
C GLU A 376 4.83 -16.15 -1.89
N GLY A 377 5.97 -16.26 -1.20
CA GLY A 377 7.29 -15.97 -1.75
C GLY A 377 7.69 -14.50 -1.70
N VAL A 378 7.07 -13.69 -0.84
CA VAL A 378 7.51 -12.32 -0.61
C VAL A 378 8.87 -12.32 0.07
N ALA A 379 9.84 -11.65 -0.56
CA ALA A 379 11.21 -11.61 -0.07
C ALA A 379 11.44 -10.57 1.03
N ARG A 380 10.65 -9.49 1.02
CA ARG A 380 10.67 -8.43 2.04
C ARG A 380 9.30 -7.78 2.16
N SER A 381 8.88 -7.47 3.39
CA SER A 381 7.61 -6.81 3.66
C SER A 381 7.77 -5.73 4.72
N TYR A 382 7.09 -4.61 4.52
CA TYR A 382 7.06 -3.49 5.46
C TYR A 382 5.63 -3.28 5.94
N TYR A 383 5.41 -3.50 7.23
CA TYR A 383 4.10 -3.32 7.84
C TYR A 383 3.82 -1.83 8.06
N PHE A 384 2.65 -1.36 7.63
CA PHE A 384 2.25 0.03 7.76
C PHE A 384 1.39 0.23 9.00
N VAL A 385 1.77 0.97 10.04
CA VAL A 385 2.92 1.86 10.21
C VAL A 385 3.35 1.86 11.69
N PHE A 386 4.62 2.13 11.98
CA PHE A 386 5.13 2.11 13.35
C PHE A 386 4.66 3.32 14.17
N CYS A 387 4.92 4.53 13.68
CA CYS A 387 4.53 5.77 14.36
C CYS A 387 3.01 5.94 14.41
N ALA A 388 2.54 6.74 15.36
CA ALA A 388 1.12 7.09 15.43
C ALA A 388 0.68 7.78 14.14
N TYR A 389 -0.23 7.16 13.42
CA TYR A 389 -0.75 7.69 12.17
C TYR A 389 -2.21 7.29 11.98
N ASN A 390 -3.03 8.26 11.64
CA ASN A 390 -4.43 8.02 11.39
C ASN A 390 -4.93 8.79 10.14
N GLU A 391 -5.92 8.21 9.49
CA GLU A 391 -6.59 8.80 8.35
C GLU A 391 -8.05 9.10 8.67
N ARG A 392 -8.70 9.87 7.79
CA ARG A 392 -10.13 10.19 7.88
C ARG A 392 -10.53 10.69 9.27
N LYS A 393 -9.75 11.65 9.81
CA LYS A 393 -10.00 12.26 11.13
C LYS A 393 -10.05 11.23 12.28
N GLY A 394 -9.24 10.20 12.23
CA GLY A 394 -9.14 9.17 13.25
C GLY A 394 -9.99 7.92 12.99
N ALA A 395 -10.81 7.90 11.94
CA ALA A 395 -11.60 6.70 11.61
C ALA A 395 -10.76 5.49 11.19
N LYS A 396 -9.49 5.72 10.81
CA LYS A 396 -8.52 4.67 10.52
C LYS A 396 -7.23 4.94 11.28
N ASP A 397 -6.95 4.17 12.30
CA ASP A 397 -5.70 4.22 13.05
C ASP A 397 -4.78 3.08 12.63
N TRP A 398 -3.69 3.44 11.99
CA TRP A 398 -2.69 2.52 11.46
C TRP A 398 -1.52 2.26 12.41
N GLY A 399 -1.23 3.20 13.33
CA GLY A 399 -0.03 3.17 14.16
C GLY A 399 0.08 1.94 15.07
N VAL A 400 1.28 1.38 15.17
CA VAL A 400 1.66 0.48 16.28
C VAL A 400 1.73 1.27 17.59
N MET A 401 2.11 2.53 17.50
CA MET A 401 2.08 3.47 18.63
C MET A 401 0.76 4.22 18.69
N ARG A 402 0.35 4.57 19.90
CA ARG A 402 -0.73 5.52 20.16
C ARG A 402 -0.20 6.95 20.07
N ARG A 403 -1.10 7.91 19.97
CA ARG A 403 -0.73 9.31 19.86
C ARG A 403 -0.03 9.86 21.10
N ASP A 404 -0.31 9.33 22.28
CA ASP A 404 0.40 9.66 23.51
C ASP A 404 1.83 9.12 23.57
N GLY A 405 2.28 8.46 22.50
CA GLY A 405 3.60 7.86 22.38
C GLY A 405 3.70 6.45 22.98
N THR A 406 2.65 5.93 23.63
CA THR A 406 2.68 4.57 24.19
C THR A 406 2.46 3.52 23.10
N VAL A 407 2.94 2.31 23.33
CA VAL A 407 2.79 1.23 22.35
C VAL A 407 1.51 0.41 22.61
N LYS A 408 0.93 -0.10 21.54
CA LYS A 408 -0.16 -1.07 21.56
C LYS A 408 0.38 -2.50 21.78
N PRO A 409 -0.47 -3.50 22.12
CA PRO A 409 -0.05 -4.91 22.26
C PRO A 409 0.66 -5.44 21.00
N GLU A 410 0.35 -4.90 19.84
CA GLU A 410 1.00 -5.22 18.58
C GLU A 410 2.52 -5.05 18.62
N TYR A 411 3.04 -4.07 19.35
CA TYR A 411 4.47 -3.89 19.56
C TYR A 411 5.12 -5.12 20.23
N ALA A 412 4.49 -5.64 21.28
CA ALA A 412 4.95 -6.85 21.95
C ALA A 412 4.86 -8.07 21.02
N ALA A 413 3.81 -8.15 20.18
CA ALA A 413 3.66 -9.22 19.18
C ALA A 413 4.76 -9.16 18.11
N ILE A 414 5.12 -7.96 17.64
CA ILE A 414 6.27 -7.76 16.75
C ILE A 414 7.55 -8.24 17.42
N SER A 415 7.78 -7.83 18.66
CA SER A 415 8.96 -8.21 19.43
C SER A 415 9.05 -9.70 19.68
N ALA A 416 7.93 -10.37 19.96
CA ALA A 416 7.87 -11.82 20.13
C ALA A 416 8.21 -12.54 18.82
N MET A 417 7.58 -12.13 17.71
CA MET A 417 7.81 -12.72 16.40
C MET A 417 9.26 -12.58 15.96
N THR A 418 9.84 -11.38 16.06
CA THR A 418 11.23 -11.14 15.67
C THR A 418 12.20 -11.95 16.51
N ARG A 419 11.94 -12.12 17.82
CA ARG A 419 12.75 -12.99 18.66
C ARG A 419 12.76 -14.44 18.18
N GLU A 420 11.61 -14.96 17.79
CA GLU A 420 11.46 -16.37 17.41
C GLU A 420 11.81 -16.66 15.94
N LEU A 421 11.61 -15.68 15.02
CA LEU A 421 11.62 -15.95 13.59
C LEU A 421 12.54 -15.08 12.74
N VAL A 422 13.18 -14.04 13.26
CA VAL A 422 13.93 -13.07 12.43
C VAL A 422 15.05 -13.72 11.62
N SER A 423 15.73 -14.72 12.16
CA SER A 423 16.80 -15.47 11.48
C SER A 423 16.34 -16.83 10.96
N ALA A 424 15.08 -17.20 11.21
CA ALA A 424 14.55 -18.49 10.84
C ALA A 424 14.06 -18.53 9.41
N ARG A 425 14.26 -19.64 8.73
CA ARG A 425 13.80 -19.86 7.36
C ARG A 425 12.48 -20.61 7.37
N LEU A 426 11.46 -20.05 6.76
CA LEU A 426 10.17 -20.71 6.57
C LEU A 426 10.33 -21.96 5.68
N LYS A 427 9.91 -23.12 6.21
CA LYS A 427 9.90 -24.42 5.50
C LYS A 427 8.52 -24.71 4.90
N GLY A 428 7.46 -24.14 5.47
CA GLY A 428 6.11 -24.30 4.98
C GLY A 428 5.06 -24.56 6.04
N GLU A 429 3.88 -24.99 5.62
CA GLU A 429 2.75 -25.32 6.48
C GLU A 429 2.73 -26.82 6.82
N VAL A 430 2.51 -27.16 8.07
CA VAL A 430 2.39 -28.54 8.56
C VAL A 430 0.92 -28.93 8.60
N ALA A 431 0.56 -30.09 8.04
CA ALA A 431 -0.79 -30.60 8.12
C ALA A 431 -1.10 -31.14 9.53
N VAL A 432 -2.09 -30.53 10.19
CA VAL A 432 -2.43 -30.85 11.60
C VAL A 432 -3.94 -31.07 11.85
N GLY A 433 -4.76 -30.85 10.88
CA GLY A 433 -6.22 -30.96 11.01
C GLY A 433 -6.94 -29.64 10.77
N ASP A 434 -8.25 -29.73 10.66
CA ASP A 434 -9.09 -28.61 10.25
C ASP A 434 -9.18 -27.51 11.30
N GLY A 435 -9.12 -26.28 10.79
CA GLY A 435 -9.27 -25.08 11.62
C GLY A 435 -8.03 -24.74 12.45
N LEU A 436 -6.88 -25.28 12.08
CA LEU A 436 -5.58 -24.95 12.65
C LEU A 436 -4.63 -24.44 11.55
N LYS A 437 -3.70 -23.59 11.94
CA LYS A 437 -2.54 -23.18 11.15
C LYS A 437 -1.28 -23.48 11.95
N VAL A 438 -0.35 -24.18 11.30
CA VAL A 438 0.97 -24.48 11.86
C VAL A 438 2.00 -24.27 10.77
N TYR A 439 2.93 -23.34 11.00
CA TYR A 439 4.00 -23.01 10.06
C TYR A 439 5.35 -23.38 10.64
N LEU A 440 6.11 -24.13 9.89
CA LEU A 440 7.41 -24.68 10.27
C LEU A 440 8.53 -23.75 9.80
N PHE A 441 9.41 -23.41 10.72
CA PHE A 441 10.64 -22.65 10.48
C PHE A 441 11.86 -23.46 10.91
N GLU A 442 12.95 -23.30 10.19
CA GLU A 442 14.27 -23.85 10.51
C GLU A 442 15.18 -22.71 10.98
N GLN A 443 15.72 -22.88 12.16
CA GLN A 443 16.67 -21.94 12.76
C GLN A 443 18.07 -22.13 12.16
N PRO A 444 18.99 -21.15 12.29
CA PRO A 444 20.36 -21.26 11.80
C PRO A 444 21.15 -22.44 12.37
N ASP A 445 20.83 -22.88 13.58
CA ASP A 445 21.43 -24.05 14.25
C ASP A 445 20.82 -25.39 13.82
N GLY A 446 19.88 -25.39 12.89
CA GLY A 446 19.16 -26.57 12.43
C GLY A 446 17.99 -26.99 13.29
N SER A 447 17.75 -26.37 14.45
CA SER A 447 16.55 -26.61 15.25
C SER A 447 15.32 -26.04 14.54
N GLN A 448 14.14 -26.49 14.96
CA GLN A 448 12.89 -26.08 14.35
C GLN A 448 12.05 -25.24 15.33
N THR A 449 11.35 -24.25 14.77
CA THR A 449 10.32 -23.47 15.46
C THR A 449 9.03 -23.59 14.68
N VAL A 450 7.91 -23.75 15.37
CA VAL A 450 6.58 -23.64 14.74
C VAL A 450 5.86 -22.39 15.25
N ALA A 451 5.22 -21.68 14.34
CA ALA A 451 4.21 -20.68 14.66
C ALA A 451 2.83 -21.31 14.45
N TYR A 452 1.92 -21.18 15.42
CA TYR A 452 0.64 -21.86 15.35
C TYR A 452 -0.52 -21.02 15.93
N TRP A 453 -1.73 -21.24 15.38
CA TRP A 453 -2.98 -20.64 15.88
C TRP A 453 -4.21 -21.41 15.37
N SER A 454 -5.36 -21.19 16.00
CA SER A 454 -6.65 -21.64 15.46
C SER A 454 -7.23 -20.61 14.47
N ILE A 455 -7.84 -21.08 13.40
CA ILE A 455 -8.45 -20.23 12.38
C ILE A 455 -9.69 -19.55 12.98
N SER A 456 -9.69 -18.23 12.98
CA SER A 456 -10.82 -17.40 13.36
C SER A 456 -11.63 -16.95 12.14
N PRO A 457 -12.86 -16.43 12.30
CA PRO A 457 -13.59 -15.84 11.18
C PRO A 457 -12.83 -14.71 10.47
N ALA A 458 -11.98 -13.99 11.19
CA ALA A 458 -11.12 -12.96 10.62
C ALA A 458 -10.14 -13.52 9.59
N ASP A 459 -9.64 -14.72 9.78
CA ASP A 459 -8.68 -15.37 8.89
C ASP A 459 -9.32 -15.85 7.57
N THR A 460 -10.65 -15.87 7.49
CA THR A 460 -11.41 -16.29 6.29
C THR A 460 -11.95 -15.12 5.47
N LEU A 461 -11.79 -13.88 5.93
CA LEU A 461 -12.19 -12.70 5.18
C LEU A 461 -11.41 -12.59 3.88
N THR A 462 -12.09 -12.21 2.81
CA THR A 462 -11.50 -12.01 1.47
C THR A 462 -11.42 -10.54 1.07
N ASN A 463 -12.04 -9.65 1.84
CA ASN A 463 -12.07 -8.21 1.59
C ASN A 463 -10.91 -7.49 2.28
N MET A 464 -10.68 -6.22 1.89
CA MET A 464 -9.83 -5.33 2.68
C MET A 464 -10.23 -5.44 4.15
N TYR A 465 -9.23 -5.44 5.04
CA TYR A 465 -9.50 -5.39 6.45
C TYR A 465 -10.39 -4.18 6.77
N GLY A 466 -11.69 -4.45 6.85
CA GLY A 466 -12.55 -3.61 7.65
C GLY A 466 -12.26 -3.90 9.12
N PRO A 467 -12.89 -3.18 10.06
CA PRO A 467 -12.68 -3.42 11.47
C PRO A 467 -13.00 -4.88 11.75
N VAL A 468 -11.96 -5.64 12.04
CA VAL A 468 -12.15 -6.99 12.52
C VAL A 468 -12.81 -6.87 13.87
N LYS A 469 -14.07 -7.29 13.94
CA LYS A 469 -14.78 -7.31 15.24
C LYS A 469 -14.08 -8.31 16.15
N PRO A 470 -13.91 -7.98 17.43
CA PRO A 470 -13.43 -8.94 18.40
C PRO A 470 -14.22 -10.24 18.30
N THR A 471 -13.52 -11.34 18.18
CA THR A 471 -14.12 -12.67 18.13
C THR A 471 -13.68 -13.45 19.36
N PRO A 472 -14.49 -14.37 19.88
CA PRO A 472 -14.08 -15.25 20.97
C PRO A 472 -12.79 -16.02 20.62
N ASP A 473 -12.05 -16.44 21.64
CA ASP A 473 -10.93 -17.36 21.47
C ASP A 473 -11.47 -18.71 20.98
N PHE A 474 -11.13 -19.07 19.74
CA PHE A 474 -11.46 -20.37 19.17
C PHE A 474 -10.36 -21.36 19.55
N ALA A 475 -10.36 -21.78 20.82
CA ALA A 475 -9.39 -22.76 21.31
C ALA A 475 -9.62 -24.12 20.66
N LYS A 476 -8.54 -24.70 20.12
CA LYS A 476 -8.52 -26.06 19.56
C LYS A 476 -7.31 -26.84 20.06
N PRO A 477 -7.47 -28.11 20.33
CA PRO A 477 -6.34 -28.97 20.64
C PRO A 477 -5.42 -29.12 19.42
N LEU A 478 -4.13 -28.96 19.64
CA LEU A 478 -3.06 -29.21 18.68
C LEU A 478 -2.14 -30.29 19.22
N SER A 479 -1.88 -31.31 18.43
CA SER A 479 -0.94 -32.38 18.78
C SER A 479 0.13 -32.48 17.68
N LEU A 480 1.39 -32.42 18.10
CA LEU A 480 2.55 -32.54 17.23
C LEU A 480 3.41 -33.73 17.64
N PRO A 481 3.79 -34.64 16.74
CA PRO A 481 4.75 -35.70 17.04
C PRO A 481 6.14 -35.07 17.14
N VAL A 482 6.74 -35.21 18.32
CA VAL A 482 8.07 -34.63 18.64
C VAL A 482 8.84 -35.59 19.51
N ALA A 483 10.18 -35.47 19.63
CA ALA A 483 10.98 -36.22 20.54
C ALA A 483 10.61 -35.90 22.02
N ASN A 484 10.93 -36.79 22.93
CA ASN A 484 10.82 -36.49 24.36
C ASN A 484 11.82 -35.39 24.74
N GLY A 485 11.38 -34.41 25.50
CA GLY A 485 12.20 -33.27 25.87
C GLY A 485 11.40 -32.15 26.51
N VAL A 486 12.05 -31.02 26.72
CA VAL A 486 11.41 -29.80 27.24
C VAL A 486 11.45 -28.77 26.13
N TYR A 487 10.29 -28.25 25.77
CA TYR A 487 10.11 -27.28 24.71
C TYR A 487 9.67 -25.93 25.25
N ARG A 488 10.20 -24.85 24.65
CA ARG A 488 9.85 -23.50 25.03
C ARG A 488 8.66 -23.03 24.18
N ILE A 489 7.66 -22.50 24.85
CA ILE A 489 6.50 -21.88 24.25
C ILE A 489 6.57 -20.37 24.46
N SER A 490 6.36 -19.57 23.41
CA SER A 490 6.19 -18.12 23.48
C SER A 490 4.77 -17.76 23.03
N ASP A 491 4.05 -16.99 23.83
CA ASP A 491 2.73 -16.49 23.43
C ASP A 491 2.82 -15.28 22.48
N LEU A 492 1.68 -14.75 22.06
CA LEU A 492 1.58 -13.59 21.14
C LEU A 492 2.47 -12.42 21.56
N CYS A 493 2.47 -12.05 22.84
CA CYS A 493 3.21 -10.92 23.39
C CYS A 493 4.59 -11.30 23.95
N GLY A 494 5.02 -12.55 23.76
CA GLY A 494 6.36 -12.98 24.08
C GLY A 494 6.54 -13.55 25.48
N ALA A 495 5.49 -13.73 26.27
CA ALA A 495 5.59 -14.44 27.53
C ALA A 495 5.97 -15.91 27.31
N GLN A 496 6.97 -16.39 28.07
CA GLN A 496 7.54 -17.71 27.89
C GLN A 496 7.06 -18.70 28.94
N SER A 497 6.86 -19.93 28.52
CA SER A 497 6.61 -21.09 29.38
C SER A 497 7.32 -22.30 28.78
N SER A 498 7.32 -23.41 29.53
CA SER A 498 7.92 -24.66 29.08
C SER A 498 6.93 -25.80 29.21
N VAL A 499 7.03 -26.77 28.30
CA VAL A 499 6.25 -28.01 28.35
C VAL A 499 7.18 -29.20 28.23
N ALA A 500 7.02 -30.19 29.13
CA ALA A 500 7.75 -31.44 29.06
C ALA A 500 6.96 -32.48 28.26
N VAL A 501 7.61 -33.14 27.34
CA VAL A 501 7.07 -34.24 26.52
C VAL A 501 7.76 -35.53 26.91
N THR A 502 6.97 -36.54 27.29
CA THR A 502 7.48 -37.86 27.76
C THR A 502 6.91 -39.02 26.94
N ASN A 503 5.95 -38.76 26.06
CA ASN A 503 5.23 -39.76 25.27
C ASN A 503 5.34 -39.54 23.75
N GLY A 504 6.27 -38.72 23.29
CA GLY A 504 6.47 -38.44 21.89
C GLY A 504 5.42 -37.51 21.25
N ILE A 505 4.51 -36.97 22.06
CA ILE A 505 3.43 -36.07 21.57
C ILE A 505 3.46 -34.76 22.37
N LEU A 506 3.68 -33.66 21.68
CA LEU A 506 3.49 -32.33 22.22
C LEU A 506 2.03 -31.95 22.09
N SER A 507 1.32 -31.82 23.20
CA SER A 507 -0.08 -31.39 23.24
C SER A 507 -0.18 -29.92 23.66
N LEU A 508 -0.84 -29.11 22.82
CA LEU A 508 -1.01 -27.67 22.97
C LEU A 508 -2.47 -27.29 22.82
N GLU A 509 -2.82 -26.15 23.33
CA GLU A 509 -4.06 -25.46 22.99
C GLU A 509 -3.74 -24.31 22.04
N ALA A 510 -4.26 -24.38 20.83
CA ALA A 510 -4.15 -23.32 19.83
C ALA A 510 -5.35 -22.38 19.96
N THR A 511 -5.11 -21.14 20.31
CA THR A 511 -6.12 -20.08 20.29
C THR A 511 -6.03 -19.30 18.98
N ARG A 512 -6.89 -18.33 18.74
CA ARG A 512 -6.77 -17.42 17.58
C ARG A 512 -5.46 -16.61 17.56
N PHE A 513 -4.83 -16.46 18.72
CA PHE A 513 -3.61 -15.69 18.86
C PHE A 513 -2.38 -16.54 18.50
N PRO A 514 -1.54 -16.08 17.56
CA PRO A 514 -0.31 -16.77 17.23
C PRO A 514 0.59 -17.01 18.47
N ALA A 515 1.14 -18.21 18.53
CA ALA A 515 2.13 -18.61 19.50
C ALA A 515 3.23 -19.43 18.83
N TYR A 516 4.36 -19.59 19.52
CA TYR A 516 5.55 -20.22 18.95
C TYR A 516 6.05 -21.33 19.85
N VAL A 517 6.52 -22.43 19.26
CA VAL A 517 7.25 -23.48 19.98
C VAL A 517 8.62 -23.63 19.35
N SER A 518 9.66 -23.51 20.15
CA SER A 518 11.06 -23.56 19.72
C SER A 518 11.79 -24.77 20.29
N GLY A 519 12.89 -25.18 19.62
CA GLY A 519 13.71 -26.34 20.01
C GLY A 519 13.20 -27.66 19.45
N LEU A 520 12.29 -27.62 18.49
CA LEU A 520 11.74 -28.80 17.83
C LEU A 520 12.72 -29.40 16.82
N SER A 521 12.47 -30.65 16.42
CA SER A 521 13.18 -31.31 15.33
C SER A 521 12.28 -32.37 14.69
N GLY A 522 12.60 -32.76 13.45
CA GLY A 522 11.96 -33.89 12.75
C GLY A 522 10.57 -33.59 12.17
N LEU A 523 10.02 -32.37 12.31
CA LEU A 523 8.79 -31.99 11.65
C LEU A 523 9.02 -31.74 10.15
N VAL A 524 8.02 -32.05 9.35
CA VAL A 524 8.06 -31.87 7.89
C VAL A 524 6.85 -31.04 7.43
N ALA A 525 7.12 -30.06 6.59
CA ALA A 525 6.07 -29.27 5.99
C ALA A 525 5.34 -30.08 4.90
N SER A 526 4.03 -30.00 4.88
CA SER A 526 3.16 -30.61 3.87
C SER A 526 2.87 -29.69 2.67
N LYS A 527 2.91 -28.38 2.91
CA LYS A 527 2.77 -27.35 1.86
C LYS A 527 3.98 -26.41 1.94
N LEU A 528 4.75 -26.37 0.87
CA LEU A 528 5.94 -25.52 0.77
C LEU A 528 5.57 -24.08 0.43
N PRO A 529 6.38 -23.09 0.84
CA PRO A 529 6.22 -21.72 0.38
C PRO A 529 6.58 -21.61 -1.10
N HIS A 530 5.99 -20.63 -1.77
CA HIS A 530 6.46 -20.24 -3.09
C HIS A 530 7.91 -19.74 -2.98
N PRO A 531 8.77 -20.00 -3.99
CA PRO A 531 10.13 -19.50 -3.96
C PRO A 531 10.15 -17.97 -3.88
N ALA A 532 10.95 -17.41 -2.98
CA ALA A 532 11.28 -16.01 -3.01
C ALA A 532 12.18 -15.76 -4.21
N GLY A 533 11.86 -14.79 -5.03
CA GLY A 533 12.69 -14.36 -6.15
C GLY A 533 13.98 -13.67 -5.66
N LYS A 534 14.76 -13.18 -6.59
CA LYS A 534 16.06 -12.52 -6.34
C LYS A 534 16.00 -11.04 -6.68
N VAL A 535 16.72 -10.22 -5.94
CA VAL A 535 17.07 -8.87 -6.40
C VAL A 535 17.88 -9.03 -7.68
N LYS A 536 17.36 -8.50 -8.79
CA LYS A 536 17.95 -8.76 -10.10
C LYS A 536 17.93 -7.49 -10.95
N PRO A 537 19.01 -6.72 -10.96
CA PRO A 537 19.18 -5.62 -11.89
C PRO A 537 19.08 -6.11 -13.35
N TYR A 538 18.49 -5.28 -14.19
CA TYR A 538 18.46 -5.55 -15.61
C TYR A 538 19.87 -5.35 -16.21
N VAL A 539 20.30 -6.29 -17.04
CA VAL A 539 21.55 -6.20 -17.81
C VAL A 539 21.17 -5.86 -19.25
N PRO A 540 21.50 -4.66 -19.74
CA PRO A 540 21.19 -4.28 -21.12
C PRO A 540 21.86 -5.23 -22.12
N ALA A 541 21.16 -5.53 -23.22
CA ALA A 541 21.73 -6.23 -24.35
C ALA A 541 22.78 -5.33 -25.06
N ALA A 542 23.64 -5.92 -25.85
CA ALA A 542 24.75 -5.20 -26.53
C ALA A 542 24.24 -4.07 -27.46
N ASP A 543 23.05 -4.25 -28.02
CA ASP A 543 22.37 -3.31 -28.91
C ASP A 543 21.38 -2.37 -28.19
N GLU A 544 21.37 -2.37 -26.85
CA GLU A 544 20.55 -1.48 -26.04
C GLU A 544 21.35 -0.33 -25.43
N ASP A 545 20.70 0.84 -25.36
CA ASP A 545 21.17 2.03 -24.66
C ASP A 545 20.05 2.61 -23.78
N LEU A 546 20.06 2.25 -22.52
CA LEU A 546 19.04 2.69 -21.56
C LEU A 546 19.18 4.17 -21.15
N SER A 547 20.29 4.84 -21.52
CA SER A 547 20.52 6.24 -21.15
C SER A 547 19.70 7.23 -21.99
N VAL A 548 19.12 6.79 -23.11
CA VAL A 548 18.22 7.64 -23.91
C VAL A 548 16.77 7.40 -23.49
N ILE A 549 16.11 8.46 -23.05
CA ILE A 549 14.72 8.43 -22.58
C ILE A 549 13.87 9.34 -23.47
N ILE A 550 12.74 8.82 -23.96
CA ILE A 550 11.77 9.57 -24.74
C ILE A 550 10.52 9.78 -23.91
N ARG A 551 10.06 11.01 -23.81
CA ARG A 551 8.79 11.41 -23.20
C ARG A 551 7.92 12.09 -24.24
N ALA A 552 6.61 11.85 -24.22
CA ALA A 552 5.66 12.51 -25.09
C ALA A 552 4.77 13.48 -24.30
N GLU A 553 4.54 14.65 -24.85
CA GLU A 553 3.53 15.61 -24.44
C GLU A 553 2.46 15.68 -25.51
N LEU A 554 1.22 15.37 -25.16
CA LEU A 554 0.10 15.35 -26.09
C LEU A 554 -0.58 16.73 -26.15
N CYS A 555 -0.91 17.18 -27.35
CA CYS A 555 -1.72 18.39 -27.51
C CYS A 555 -3.13 18.15 -26.94
N THR A 556 -3.49 18.91 -25.92
CA THR A 556 -4.77 18.74 -25.19
C THR A 556 -6.01 19.10 -26.03
N ASN A 557 -5.85 19.82 -27.14
CA ASN A 557 -6.95 20.08 -28.08
C ASN A 557 -7.24 18.86 -28.96
N ASP A 558 -6.24 18.02 -29.19
CA ASP A 558 -6.34 16.88 -30.11
C ASP A 558 -6.56 15.57 -29.34
N PHE A 559 -6.04 15.49 -28.10
CA PHE A 559 -6.08 14.29 -27.28
C PHE A 559 -6.74 14.52 -25.93
N GLU A 560 -7.46 13.52 -25.48
CA GLU A 560 -7.92 13.35 -24.11
C GLU A 560 -7.24 12.13 -23.47
N ILE A 561 -7.01 12.12 -22.16
CA ILE A 561 -6.48 10.98 -21.43
C ILE A 561 -7.62 10.22 -20.76
N ALA A 562 -7.72 8.95 -21.04
CA ALA A 562 -8.75 8.05 -20.53
C ALA A 562 -8.14 6.74 -19.98
N GLY A 563 -8.99 5.79 -19.60
CA GLY A 563 -8.57 4.44 -19.19
C GLY A 563 -7.61 4.42 -18.01
N GLU A 564 -7.95 5.11 -16.93
CA GLU A 564 -7.10 5.19 -15.73
C GLU A 564 -5.67 5.70 -16.02
N LYS A 565 -5.56 6.72 -16.86
CA LYS A 565 -4.30 7.35 -17.28
C LYS A 565 -3.44 6.49 -18.23
N THR A 566 -4.04 5.56 -18.92
CA THR A 566 -3.33 4.58 -19.77
C THR A 566 -3.62 4.69 -21.25
N LEU A 567 -4.58 5.52 -21.65
CA LEU A 567 -5.09 5.58 -23.01
C LEU A 567 -5.18 7.04 -23.49
N ALA A 568 -4.54 7.36 -24.58
CA ALA A 568 -4.77 8.61 -25.31
C ALA A 568 -5.97 8.44 -26.24
N VAL A 569 -6.90 9.38 -26.24
CA VAL A 569 -8.08 9.39 -27.11
C VAL A 569 -7.88 10.48 -28.13
N LEU A 570 -7.67 10.12 -29.38
CA LEU A 570 -7.56 11.06 -30.49
C LEU A 570 -8.96 11.45 -30.98
N ASN A 571 -9.31 12.73 -30.85
CA ASN A 571 -10.61 13.25 -31.22
C ASN A 571 -10.77 13.48 -32.72
N GLY A 572 -9.66 13.80 -33.40
CA GLY A 572 -9.59 14.08 -34.84
C GLY A 572 -9.08 12.92 -35.69
N ASP A 573 -8.62 13.25 -36.87
CA ASP A 573 -7.96 12.33 -37.81
C ASP A 573 -6.43 12.33 -37.63
N ALA A 574 -5.89 13.37 -36.99
CA ALA A 574 -4.47 13.53 -36.62
C ALA A 574 -4.38 14.35 -35.33
N GLY A 575 -3.24 14.28 -34.61
CA GLY A 575 -3.06 15.07 -33.40
C GLY A 575 -1.59 15.40 -33.12
N GLY A 576 -1.36 16.55 -32.48
CA GLY A 576 -0.03 17.05 -32.14
C GLY A 576 0.60 16.28 -30.98
N ILE A 577 1.82 15.84 -31.17
CA ILE A 577 2.66 15.19 -30.12
C ILE A 577 4.01 15.89 -30.12
N ARG A 578 4.41 16.40 -28.96
CA ARG A 578 5.76 16.91 -28.73
C ARG A 578 6.58 15.83 -28.07
N LEU A 579 7.69 15.43 -28.69
CA LEU A 579 8.64 14.50 -28.13
C LEU A 579 9.78 15.28 -27.45
N HIS A 580 10.14 14.83 -26.26
CA HIS A 580 11.32 15.26 -25.54
C HIS A 580 12.26 14.06 -25.46
N VAL A 581 13.42 14.15 -26.12
CA VAL A 581 14.43 13.08 -26.17
C VAL A 581 15.60 13.49 -25.29
N TRP A 582 15.74 12.78 -24.18
CA TRP A 582 16.76 13.02 -23.15
C TRP A 582 17.94 12.09 -23.31
N ASN A 583 19.13 12.58 -22.96
CA ASN A 583 20.35 11.76 -22.86
C ASN A 583 20.87 11.83 -21.42
N MET A 584 20.87 10.69 -20.74
CA MET A 584 21.39 10.54 -19.35
C MET A 584 22.86 10.10 -19.31
N ASP A 585 23.57 10.09 -20.45
CA ASP A 585 24.98 9.78 -20.56
C ASP A 585 25.84 11.06 -20.60
N ASP A 586 27.08 10.98 -20.18
CA ASP A 586 28.02 12.12 -20.16
C ASP A 586 28.60 12.43 -21.57
N CYS A 587 28.32 11.58 -22.55
CA CYS A 587 28.73 11.77 -23.95
C CYS A 587 27.56 12.19 -24.83
N ALA A 588 27.83 13.08 -25.79
CA ALA A 588 26.84 13.42 -26.83
C ALA A 588 26.52 12.20 -27.69
N LYS A 589 25.31 12.13 -28.20
CA LYS A 589 24.81 11.03 -29.05
C LYS A 589 24.15 11.56 -30.30
N THR A 590 24.34 10.85 -31.40
CA THR A 590 23.70 11.15 -32.68
C THR A 590 22.90 9.93 -33.14
N GLY A 591 21.68 10.16 -33.62
CA GLY A 591 20.83 9.08 -34.06
C GLY A 591 19.49 9.55 -34.58
N ARG A 592 18.48 8.70 -34.50
CA ARG A 592 17.10 8.98 -34.96
C ARG A 592 16.07 8.34 -34.05
N VAL A 593 14.84 8.75 -34.24
CA VAL A 593 13.66 8.12 -33.60
C VAL A 593 12.95 7.26 -34.65
N GLU A 594 12.65 6.03 -34.27
CA GLU A 594 11.84 5.07 -35.01
C GLU A 594 10.45 4.96 -34.43
N VAL A 595 9.45 4.79 -35.27
CA VAL A 595 8.04 4.75 -34.88
C VAL A 595 7.35 3.55 -35.49
N ALA A 596 6.59 2.84 -34.66
CA ALA A 596 5.69 1.77 -35.07
C ALA A 596 4.27 2.08 -34.59
N GLY A 597 3.25 1.61 -35.30
CA GLY A 597 1.85 1.81 -34.93
C GLY A 597 1.32 3.21 -35.31
N GLY A 598 1.70 3.74 -36.45
CA GLY A 598 1.29 5.02 -36.97
C GLY A 598 2.44 5.79 -37.62
N THR A 599 2.17 7.03 -38.03
CA THR A 599 3.21 7.93 -38.53
C THR A 599 3.31 9.15 -37.64
N LEU A 600 4.53 9.64 -37.43
CA LEU A 600 4.80 10.95 -36.83
C LEU A 600 5.45 11.84 -37.90
N ALA A 601 4.66 12.72 -38.52
CA ALA A 601 5.20 13.75 -39.42
C ALA A 601 5.94 14.81 -38.59
N GLY A 602 7.05 15.31 -39.09
CA GLY A 602 7.89 16.30 -38.41
C GLY A 602 9.12 15.72 -37.72
N LEU A 603 9.32 14.39 -37.74
CA LEU A 603 10.56 13.78 -37.22
C LEU A 603 11.75 14.14 -38.16
N PRO A 604 12.85 14.68 -37.62
CA PRO A 604 14.07 14.88 -38.36
C PRO A 604 14.76 13.53 -38.67
N GLY A 605 15.48 13.46 -39.78
CA GLY A 605 16.25 12.27 -40.15
C GLY A 605 17.39 11.96 -39.20
N GLU A 606 17.92 12.98 -38.53
CA GLU A 606 18.99 12.88 -37.56
C GLU A 606 18.72 13.81 -36.38
N ILE A 607 19.03 13.33 -35.19
CA ILE A 607 18.90 14.04 -33.91
C ILE A 607 20.23 14.00 -33.20
N VAL A 608 20.70 15.16 -32.76
CA VAL A 608 21.89 15.27 -31.92
C VAL A 608 21.47 15.56 -30.49
N LEU A 609 21.87 14.71 -29.57
CA LEU A 609 21.64 14.87 -28.14
C LEU A 609 22.96 15.31 -27.49
N GLY A 610 22.95 16.44 -26.80
CA GLY A 610 24.08 16.82 -25.96
C GLY A 610 24.30 15.83 -24.81
N PRO A 611 25.41 15.94 -24.06
CA PRO A 611 25.62 15.15 -22.86
C PRO A 611 24.55 15.48 -21.80
N ARG A 612 24.46 14.61 -20.78
CA ARG A 612 23.58 14.83 -19.64
C ARG A 612 23.73 16.26 -19.09
N GLY A 613 22.62 16.83 -18.61
CA GLY A 613 22.53 18.21 -18.15
C GLY A 613 22.24 19.21 -19.27
N THR A 614 22.31 18.83 -20.54
CA THR A 614 21.79 19.64 -21.63
C THR A 614 20.26 19.52 -21.74
N PRO A 615 19.55 20.55 -22.25
CA PRO A 615 18.12 20.44 -22.52
C PRO A 615 17.84 19.27 -23.48
N PRO A 616 16.68 18.62 -23.40
CA PRO A 616 16.30 17.56 -24.33
C PRO A 616 16.16 18.09 -25.76
N ALA A 617 16.39 17.24 -26.74
CA ALA A 617 15.92 17.53 -28.08
C ALA A 617 14.37 17.53 -28.07
N THR A 618 13.77 18.67 -28.42
CA THR A 618 12.32 18.81 -28.46
C THR A 618 11.86 18.84 -29.91
N ILE A 619 10.90 17.95 -30.24
CA ILE A 619 10.46 17.74 -31.63
C ILE A 619 8.94 17.80 -31.67
N ASP A 620 8.39 18.76 -32.38
CA ASP A 620 6.96 18.87 -32.64
C ASP A 620 6.58 17.95 -33.79
N CYS A 621 5.69 17.01 -33.54
CA CYS A 621 5.23 15.99 -34.48
C CYS A 621 3.71 16.02 -34.61
N VAL A 622 3.24 15.53 -35.75
CA VAL A 622 1.81 15.26 -35.97
C VAL A 622 1.63 13.75 -36.12
N PHE A 623 0.91 13.17 -35.22
CA PHE A 623 0.52 11.77 -35.29
C PHE A 623 -0.63 11.59 -36.26
N SER A 624 -0.47 10.63 -37.16
CA SER A 624 -1.55 10.16 -38.04
C SER A 624 -1.64 8.63 -37.93
N PRO A 625 -2.84 8.09 -37.66
CA PRO A 625 -3.05 6.65 -37.61
C PRO A 625 -2.81 5.98 -38.96
N SER A 626 -2.29 4.75 -38.93
CA SER A 626 -2.12 3.96 -40.14
C SER A 626 -3.44 3.81 -40.92
N PRO A 627 -3.40 3.81 -42.26
CA PRO A 627 -4.58 3.51 -43.08
C PRO A 627 -5.13 2.12 -42.70
N GLY A 628 -6.44 2.02 -42.55
CA GLY A 628 -7.11 0.77 -42.20
C GLY A 628 -6.94 0.33 -40.76
N SER A 629 -6.24 1.11 -39.90
CA SER A 629 -6.19 0.84 -38.48
C SER A 629 -7.59 0.86 -37.86
N GLU A 630 -7.83 -0.10 -36.99
CA GLU A 630 -9.10 -0.26 -36.30
C GLU A 630 -9.25 0.77 -35.16
N LEU A 631 -9.98 0.44 -34.15
CA LEU A 631 -10.42 1.34 -33.08
C LEU A 631 -9.31 1.81 -32.15
N ARG A 632 -8.24 1.02 -32.02
CA ARG A 632 -7.11 1.29 -31.14
C ARG A 632 -5.81 1.03 -31.88
N GLN A 633 -4.82 1.84 -31.62
CA GLN A 633 -3.48 1.71 -32.16
C GLN A 633 -2.44 1.94 -31.07
N ASN A 634 -1.47 1.06 -30.95
CA ASN A 634 -0.37 1.22 -30.01
C ASN A 634 0.78 1.93 -30.73
N LEU A 635 1.01 3.18 -30.39
CA LEU A 635 2.16 3.94 -30.88
C LEU A 635 3.37 3.56 -30.05
N VAL A 636 4.39 2.99 -30.68
CA VAL A 636 5.66 2.62 -30.06
C VAL A 636 6.75 3.49 -30.66
N ILE A 637 7.46 4.21 -29.81
CA ILE A 637 8.53 5.12 -30.20
C ILE A 637 9.84 4.66 -29.56
N THR A 638 10.89 4.47 -30.36
CA THR A 638 12.20 4.00 -29.91
C THR A 638 13.28 4.86 -30.51
N GLY A 639 14.25 5.29 -29.73
CA GLY A 639 15.46 5.94 -30.23
C GLY A 639 16.47 4.92 -30.72
N VAL A 640 17.21 5.26 -31.76
CA VAL A 640 18.39 4.52 -32.21
C VAL A 640 19.55 5.51 -32.28
N PHE A 641 20.42 5.44 -31.27
CA PHE A 641 21.55 6.35 -31.11
C PHE A 641 22.84 5.59 -31.02
N GLY A 642 23.84 5.97 -31.81
CA GLY A 642 25.10 5.22 -31.88
C GLY A 642 24.94 3.75 -32.29
N GLY A 643 23.87 3.42 -33.04
CA GLY A 643 23.53 2.07 -33.45
C GLY A 643 22.82 1.23 -32.38
N LYS A 644 22.53 1.81 -31.21
CA LYS A 644 21.88 1.11 -30.08
C LYS A 644 20.44 1.61 -29.87
N ARG A 645 19.57 0.74 -29.46
CA ARG A 645 18.14 1.03 -29.19
C ARG A 645 17.93 1.54 -27.78
N SER A 646 17.15 2.62 -27.65
CA SER A 646 16.67 3.13 -26.35
C SER A 646 15.58 2.24 -25.77
N SER A 647 15.21 2.53 -24.52
CA SER A 647 13.94 2.05 -23.97
C SER A 647 12.75 2.64 -24.75
N ARG A 648 11.66 1.88 -24.82
CA ARG A 648 10.44 2.27 -25.54
C ARG A 648 9.67 3.38 -24.80
N LEU A 649 9.01 4.22 -25.59
CA LEU A 649 7.80 4.91 -25.19
C LEU A 649 6.63 4.18 -25.85
N PHE A 650 5.71 3.65 -25.02
CA PHE A 650 4.50 2.97 -25.46
C PHE A 650 3.28 3.83 -25.14
N LEU A 651 2.53 4.16 -26.16
CA LEU A 651 1.39 5.07 -26.10
C LEU A 651 0.18 4.45 -26.79
N PRO A 652 -0.75 3.85 -26.06
CA PRO A 652 -1.99 3.37 -26.64
C PRO A 652 -2.89 4.54 -27.06
N VAL A 653 -3.36 4.53 -28.31
CA VAL A 653 -4.23 5.58 -28.87
C VAL A 653 -5.55 4.97 -29.33
N ARG A 654 -6.67 5.48 -28.82
CA ARG A 654 -8.01 5.21 -29.35
C ARG A 654 -8.37 6.25 -30.38
N LEU A 655 -8.83 5.79 -31.55
CA LEU A 655 -9.24 6.63 -32.67
C LEU A 655 -10.74 6.91 -32.55
N GLU A 656 -11.13 7.90 -31.76
CA GLU A 656 -12.50 8.07 -31.27
C GLU A 656 -13.49 8.22 -32.43
N LYS A 657 -13.20 9.09 -33.40
CA LYS A 657 -14.05 9.33 -34.53
C LYS A 657 -14.27 8.08 -35.42
N ARG A 658 -13.20 7.34 -35.70
CA ARG A 658 -13.25 6.07 -36.44
C ARG A 658 -13.96 5.00 -35.65
N PHE A 659 -13.69 4.96 -34.35
CA PHE A 659 -14.31 4.03 -33.43
C PHE A 659 -15.83 4.18 -33.45
N LEU A 660 -16.34 5.36 -33.14
CA LEU A 660 -17.78 5.60 -33.05
C LEU A 660 -18.49 5.32 -34.38
N SER A 661 -17.86 5.68 -35.51
CA SER A 661 -18.44 5.42 -36.83
C SER A 661 -18.50 3.94 -37.21
N SER A 662 -17.62 3.11 -36.66
CA SER A 662 -17.54 1.67 -36.94
C SER A 662 -18.40 0.82 -36.02
N CYS A 663 -18.99 1.42 -34.99
CA CYS A 663 -19.80 0.69 -34.00
C CYS A 663 -21.29 0.90 -34.24
N GLU A 664 -22.08 -0.10 -33.83
CA GLU A 664 -23.51 0.00 -33.60
C GLU A 664 -23.81 0.03 -32.12
N ALA A 665 -24.83 0.78 -31.73
CA ALA A 665 -25.25 0.86 -30.34
C ALA A 665 -26.38 -0.14 -30.07
N VAL A 666 -26.13 -1.07 -29.13
CA VAL A 666 -27.12 -2.03 -28.64
C VAL A 666 -27.57 -1.58 -27.27
N PRO A 667 -28.84 -1.18 -27.08
CA PRO A 667 -29.33 -0.77 -25.76
C PRO A 667 -29.40 -1.99 -24.81
N ILE A 668 -29.16 -1.73 -23.53
CA ILE A 668 -29.43 -2.71 -22.45
C ILE A 668 -30.75 -2.31 -21.80
N ALA A 669 -31.64 -3.26 -21.61
CA ALA A 669 -32.99 -3.01 -21.07
C ALA A 669 -32.99 -2.81 -19.55
N CYS A 670 -32.14 -1.95 -19.03
CA CYS A 670 -31.86 -1.74 -17.61
C CYS A 670 -32.52 -0.49 -17.00
N ASN A 671 -33.49 0.12 -17.69
CA ASN A 671 -34.12 1.37 -17.22
C ASN A 671 -35.15 1.15 -16.10
N ASN A 672 -35.57 -0.09 -15.81
CA ASN A 672 -36.51 -0.36 -14.73
C ASN A 672 -35.77 -0.40 -13.37
N PRO A 673 -36.07 0.48 -12.42
CA PRO A 673 -35.41 0.52 -11.13
C PRO A 673 -35.49 -0.79 -10.32
N LYS A 674 -36.54 -1.60 -10.55
CA LYS A 674 -36.74 -2.88 -9.85
C LYS A 674 -35.72 -3.96 -10.26
N ASP A 675 -35.06 -3.77 -11.42
CA ASP A 675 -34.03 -4.69 -11.91
C ASP A 675 -32.67 -4.47 -11.23
N TRP A 676 -32.54 -3.40 -10.47
CA TRP A 676 -31.30 -3.05 -9.78
C TRP A 676 -31.32 -3.47 -8.31
N LYS A 677 -30.44 -4.34 -7.94
CA LYS A 677 -30.30 -4.83 -6.57
C LYS A 677 -29.41 -3.93 -5.75
N ARG A 678 -29.79 -3.74 -4.47
CA ARG A 678 -28.98 -3.01 -3.50
C ARG A 678 -27.64 -3.73 -3.27
N ASN A 679 -26.57 -2.95 -3.29
CA ASN A 679 -25.25 -3.36 -2.85
C ASN A 679 -24.51 -2.12 -2.30
N THR A 680 -24.66 -1.89 -1.02
CA THR A 680 -24.07 -0.75 -0.31
C THR A 680 -24.20 -0.92 1.19
N SER A 681 -23.28 -0.32 1.96
CA SER A 681 -23.35 -0.14 3.41
C SER A 681 -24.23 1.04 3.83
N ALA A 682 -24.73 1.85 2.89
CA ALA A 682 -25.61 2.99 3.21
C ALA A 682 -26.82 2.56 4.08
N ASP A 683 -27.25 3.40 4.99
CA ASP A 683 -28.44 3.14 5.80
C ASP A 683 -29.70 3.11 4.93
N THR A 684 -29.78 4.03 3.97
CA THR A 684 -30.86 4.07 2.98
C THR A 684 -30.32 3.85 1.58
N PHE A 685 -31.08 3.11 0.78
CA PHE A 685 -30.86 2.96 -0.65
C PHE A 685 -32.22 2.88 -1.34
N LYS A 686 -32.45 3.74 -2.31
CA LYS A 686 -33.68 3.75 -3.10
C LYS A 686 -33.31 3.86 -4.57
N ALA A 687 -33.78 2.92 -5.39
CA ALA A 687 -33.75 3.01 -6.84
C ALA A 687 -35.14 3.47 -7.34
N SER A 688 -35.18 4.46 -8.22
CA SER A 688 -36.39 5.01 -8.83
C SER A 688 -36.10 5.46 -10.24
N TRP A 689 -37.16 5.69 -11.02
CA TRP A 689 -37.09 6.38 -12.29
C TRP A 689 -37.44 7.84 -12.08
N ASP A 690 -36.64 8.74 -12.60
CA ASP A 690 -36.87 10.18 -12.54
C ASP A 690 -37.39 10.64 -13.90
N GLU A 691 -38.66 11.03 -13.97
CA GLU A 691 -39.35 11.45 -15.21
C GLU A 691 -38.80 12.78 -15.74
N ALA A 692 -38.36 13.68 -14.88
CA ALA A 692 -37.83 14.98 -15.33
C ALA A 692 -36.45 14.81 -15.98
N GLU A 693 -35.63 13.95 -15.41
CA GLU A 693 -34.27 13.67 -15.91
C GLU A 693 -34.22 12.54 -16.95
N GLN A 694 -35.35 11.82 -17.14
CA GLN A 694 -35.43 10.61 -17.97
C GLN A 694 -34.30 9.63 -17.66
N ALA A 695 -34.12 9.32 -16.37
CA ALA A 695 -32.99 8.59 -15.86
C ALA A 695 -33.32 7.65 -14.70
N LEU A 696 -32.53 6.60 -14.55
CA LEU A 696 -32.43 5.87 -13.28
C LEU A 696 -31.86 6.81 -12.22
N ARG A 697 -32.46 6.78 -11.06
CA ARG A 697 -32.06 7.56 -9.89
C ARG A 697 -31.80 6.61 -8.72
N PHE A 698 -30.61 6.74 -8.11
CA PHE A 698 -30.19 6.03 -6.92
C PHE A 698 -29.95 7.03 -5.80
N ASP A 699 -30.83 7.04 -4.79
CA ASP A 699 -30.65 7.85 -3.59
C ASP A 699 -30.02 7.00 -2.49
N VAL A 700 -28.91 7.46 -1.93
CA VAL A 700 -28.17 6.80 -0.86
C VAL A 700 -27.88 7.78 0.26
N GLU A 701 -27.94 7.29 1.51
CA GLU A 701 -27.63 8.06 2.69
C GLU A 701 -26.95 7.20 3.74
N TRP A 702 -25.90 7.74 4.36
CA TRP A 702 -25.22 7.22 5.54
C TRP A 702 -25.53 8.15 6.71
N LYS A 703 -26.20 7.65 7.74
CA LYS A 703 -26.46 8.39 8.99
C LYS A 703 -25.18 8.76 9.70
N ASP A 704 -24.18 7.86 9.62
CA ASP A 704 -22.82 8.18 10.03
C ASP A 704 -22.13 9.00 8.94
N HIS A 705 -22.05 10.31 9.14
CA HIS A 705 -21.38 11.23 8.23
C HIS A 705 -19.90 10.94 8.04
N GLN A 706 -19.29 10.15 8.92
CA GLN A 706 -17.89 9.75 8.86
C GLN A 706 -17.69 8.30 8.43
N HIS A 707 -18.74 7.62 7.97
CA HIS A 707 -18.65 6.23 7.55
C HIS A 707 -17.44 6.00 6.63
N PRO A 708 -16.53 5.06 6.97
CA PRO A 708 -15.26 4.90 6.27
C PRO A 708 -15.41 4.39 4.84
N ASN A 709 -16.53 3.71 4.57
CA ASN A 709 -16.81 3.12 3.26
C ASN A 709 -18.16 3.62 2.73
N LYS A 710 -18.12 4.64 1.87
CA LYS A 710 -19.31 5.20 1.24
C LYS A 710 -19.51 4.71 -0.20
N TRP A 711 -18.93 3.57 -0.54
CA TRP A 711 -19.21 2.96 -1.84
C TRP A 711 -20.63 2.40 -1.89
N PHE A 712 -21.32 2.68 -2.99
CA PHE A 712 -22.54 1.98 -3.35
C PHE A 712 -22.41 1.47 -4.78
N TYR A 713 -22.90 0.27 -5.01
CA TYR A 713 -22.74 -0.45 -6.25
C TYR A 713 -24.05 -1.16 -6.64
N PRO A 714 -25.10 -0.44 -7.06
CA PRO A 714 -26.30 -1.12 -7.55
C PRO A 714 -25.94 -2.11 -8.64
N VAL A 715 -26.53 -3.29 -8.57
CA VAL A 715 -26.21 -4.43 -9.43
C VAL A 715 -27.35 -4.66 -10.41
N TYR A 716 -27.03 -4.69 -11.69
CA TYR A 716 -27.89 -5.13 -12.76
C TYR A 716 -27.46 -6.51 -13.25
N THR A 717 -28.36 -7.48 -13.19
CA THR A 717 -28.14 -8.82 -13.76
C THR A 717 -28.64 -8.83 -15.20
N LEU A 718 -27.79 -9.27 -16.13
CA LEU A 718 -28.16 -9.35 -17.54
C LEU A 718 -29.35 -10.31 -17.73
N LYS A 719 -30.33 -9.87 -18.51
CA LYS A 719 -31.54 -10.63 -18.82
C LYS A 719 -31.26 -11.65 -19.94
N ALA A 720 -32.18 -12.58 -20.10
CA ALA A 720 -32.10 -13.52 -21.22
C ALA A 720 -32.05 -12.78 -22.56
N GLY A 721 -31.02 -13.09 -23.35
CA GLY A 721 -30.76 -12.41 -24.63
C GLY A 721 -29.84 -11.19 -24.53
N GLU A 722 -29.54 -10.68 -23.34
CA GLU A 722 -28.51 -9.65 -23.15
C GLU A 722 -27.13 -10.29 -22.97
N SER A 723 -26.12 -9.74 -23.62
CA SER A 723 -24.75 -10.21 -23.53
C SER A 723 -23.76 -9.11 -23.86
N LEU A 724 -22.64 -9.08 -23.11
CA LEU A 724 -21.50 -8.21 -23.43
C LEU A 724 -20.56 -8.82 -24.48
N SER A 725 -20.85 -10.02 -24.97
CA SER A 725 -20.04 -10.65 -26.03
C SER A 725 -19.87 -9.71 -27.23
N GLY A 726 -18.62 -9.54 -27.64
CA GLY A 726 -18.28 -8.63 -28.75
C GLY A 726 -18.41 -7.12 -28.43
N ALA A 727 -18.78 -6.75 -27.23
CA ALA A 727 -18.78 -5.36 -26.79
C ALA A 727 -17.36 -4.77 -26.85
N LYS A 728 -17.26 -3.52 -27.26
CA LYS A 728 -16.00 -2.76 -27.22
C LYS A 728 -16.07 -1.67 -26.17
N ILE A 729 -17.24 -1.10 -25.95
CA ILE A 729 -17.50 -0.06 -24.97
C ILE A 729 -18.85 -0.29 -24.31
N ILE A 730 -18.96 0.05 -23.03
CA ILE A 730 -20.22 0.44 -22.41
C ILE A 730 -20.29 1.96 -22.41
N GLN A 731 -21.34 2.50 -23.02
CA GLN A 731 -21.65 3.91 -23.04
C GLN A 731 -22.84 4.19 -22.14
N PHE A 732 -22.77 5.27 -21.39
CA PHE A 732 -23.88 5.78 -20.57
C PHE A 732 -23.71 7.26 -20.30
N GLU A 733 -24.77 7.91 -19.84
CA GLU A 733 -24.72 9.27 -19.32
C GLU A 733 -24.89 9.23 -17.82
N VAL A 734 -24.12 10.04 -17.09
CA VAL A 734 -24.06 10.03 -15.65
C VAL A 734 -24.03 11.44 -15.08
N LYS A 735 -24.68 11.60 -13.93
CA LYS A 735 -24.69 12.81 -13.11
C LYS A 735 -24.73 12.41 -11.65
N SER A 736 -24.07 13.16 -10.78
CA SER A 736 -24.17 12.99 -9.33
C SER A 736 -24.59 14.29 -8.66
N VAL A 737 -25.31 14.18 -7.54
CA VAL A 737 -25.66 15.30 -6.66
C VAL A 737 -25.36 14.85 -5.25
N GLN A 738 -24.64 15.63 -4.46
CA GLN A 738 -24.25 15.26 -3.11
C GLN A 738 -24.23 16.48 -2.17
N ASP A 739 -24.42 16.21 -0.88
CA ASP A 739 -24.49 17.21 0.18
C ASP A 739 -23.14 17.86 0.52
N LYS A 740 -22.04 17.28 0.08
CA LYS A 740 -20.69 17.81 0.27
C LYS A 740 -19.88 17.74 -1.01
N ILE A 741 -19.46 18.89 -1.50
CA ILE A 741 -18.66 19.02 -2.71
C ILE A 741 -17.21 19.33 -2.32
N GLU A 742 -16.30 18.42 -2.62
CA GLU A 742 -14.84 18.62 -2.44
C GLU A 742 -14.11 18.72 -3.79
N ASN A 743 -14.70 18.15 -4.83
CA ASN A 743 -14.22 18.18 -6.20
C ASN A 743 -15.41 18.41 -7.14
N ASP A 744 -15.17 18.68 -8.38
CA ASP A 744 -16.19 18.82 -9.44
C ASP A 744 -16.72 17.49 -9.97
N PHE A 745 -16.25 16.37 -9.40
CA PHE A 745 -16.69 15.02 -9.76
C PHE A 745 -16.74 14.07 -8.54
N THR A 746 -17.52 13.01 -8.69
CA THR A 746 -17.57 11.87 -7.78
C THR A 746 -16.79 10.70 -8.40
N THR A 747 -15.89 10.10 -7.64
CA THR A 747 -15.22 8.86 -8.07
C THR A 747 -16.25 7.75 -8.25
N ALA A 748 -16.22 7.09 -9.39
CA ALA A 748 -17.18 6.06 -9.76
C ALA A 748 -16.49 4.86 -10.42
N ASN A 749 -17.14 3.70 -10.39
CA ASN A 749 -16.63 2.48 -11.03
C ASN A 749 -17.75 1.76 -11.79
N LEU A 750 -17.38 1.20 -12.93
CA LEU A 750 -18.07 0.08 -13.56
C LEU A 750 -17.38 -1.21 -13.11
N MET A 751 -18.14 -2.18 -12.64
CA MET A 751 -17.64 -3.52 -12.33
C MET A 751 -18.39 -4.53 -13.17
N LEU A 752 -17.65 -5.39 -13.85
CA LEU A 752 -18.19 -6.54 -14.60
C LEU A 752 -18.09 -7.78 -13.72
N LEU A 753 -19.19 -8.52 -13.62
CA LEU A 753 -19.30 -9.68 -12.74
C LEU A 753 -19.44 -10.94 -13.62
N PHE A 754 -18.66 -11.95 -13.27
CA PHE A 754 -18.60 -13.23 -13.99
C PHE A 754 -19.19 -14.34 -13.11
N GLY A 755 -19.92 -15.28 -13.73
CA GLY A 755 -20.52 -16.38 -13.00
C GLY A 755 -21.71 -15.96 -12.12
N ASP A 756 -21.90 -16.59 -10.95
CA ASP A 756 -23.00 -16.26 -10.05
C ASP A 756 -22.79 -14.87 -9.42
N ALA A 757 -23.74 -13.96 -9.65
CA ALA A 757 -23.72 -12.59 -9.13
C ALA A 757 -23.71 -12.50 -7.58
N ALA A 758 -24.10 -13.56 -6.88
CA ALA A 758 -24.02 -13.65 -5.42
C ALA A 758 -22.58 -13.87 -4.91
N GLN A 759 -21.67 -14.35 -5.75
CA GLN A 759 -20.24 -14.52 -5.46
C GLN A 759 -19.38 -13.43 -6.11
N ALA A 760 -19.95 -12.35 -6.48
CA ALA A 760 -19.42 -11.30 -7.33
C ALA A 760 -18.15 -10.58 -6.80
N ASP A 761 -17.88 -10.63 -5.51
CA ASP A 761 -16.66 -10.03 -4.96
C ASP A 761 -15.39 -10.83 -5.30
N VAL A 762 -15.53 -12.02 -5.82
CA VAL A 762 -14.44 -12.95 -6.15
C VAL A 762 -14.01 -12.88 -7.61
N ALA A 763 -14.90 -12.46 -8.51
CA ALA A 763 -14.65 -12.45 -9.95
C ALA A 763 -15.24 -11.21 -10.62
N CYS A 764 -14.65 -10.05 -10.38
CA CYS A 764 -15.03 -8.83 -11.06
C CYS A 764 -13.84 -8.14 -11.71
N THR A 765 -14.10 -7.51 -12.85
CA THR A 765 -13.20 -6.52 -13.45
C THR A 765 -13.73 -5.13 -13.09
N LYS A 766 -12.88 -4.32 -12.49
CA LYS A 766 -13.21 -2.97 -12.06
C LYS A 766 -12.59 -1.94 -13.02
N ILE A 767 -13.40 -1.02 -13.49
CA ILE A 767 -12.98 0.07 -14.35
C ILE A 767 -13.46 1.38 -13.74
N SER A 768 -12.52 2.28 -13.42
CA SER A 768 -12.83 3.56 -12.79
C SER A 768 -13.27 4.60 -13.82
N TYR A 769 -14.19 5.48 -13.42
CA TYR A 769 -14.57 6.67 -14.14
C TYR A 769 -14.95 7.78 -13.16
N SER A 770 -15.19 8.99 -13.67
CA SER A 770 -15.70 10.11 -12.87
C SER A 770 -17.15 10.41 -13.22
N ALA A 771 -17.98 10.64 -12.20
CA ALA A 771 -19.34 11.15 -12.37
C ALA A 771 -19.35 12.65 -12.04
N PRO A 772 -19.66 13.54 -12.99
CA PRO A 772 -19.67 14.97 -12.74
C PRO A 772 -20.77 15.34 -11.74
N ILE A 773 -20.52 16.42 -10.99
CA ILE A 773 -21.49 16.93 -10.02
C ILE A 773 -22.40 17.95 -10.71
N GLU A 774 -23.71 17.77 -10.53
CA GLU A 774 -24.80 18.65 -11.03
C GLU A 774 -24.89 18.83 -12.54
N SER A 775 -24.05 18.14 -13.33
CA SER A 775 -24.08 18.19 -14.78
C SER A 775 -24.11 16.80 -15.40
N TRP A 776 -24.71 16.67 -16.59
CA TRP A 776 -24.71 15.42 -17.33
C TRP A 776 -23.47 15.30 -18.18
N GLU A 777 -22.85 14.14 -18.14
CA GLU A 777 -21.72 13.83 -19.01
C GLU A 777 -21.82 12.41 -19.55
N LYS A 778 -21.47 12.27 -20.83
CA LYS A 778 -21.41 10.97 -21.49
C LYS A 778 -20.08 10.28 -21.14
N ARG A 779 -20.17 9.01 -20.76
CA ARG A 779 -19.01 8.17 -20.45
C ARG A 779 -18.91 7.01 -21.43
N TYR A 780 -17.68 6.73 -21.79
CA TYR A 780 -17.28 5.60 -22.63
C TYR A 780 -16.29 4.76 -21.85
N VAL A 781 -16.73 3.59 -21.39
CA VAL A 781 -15.86 2.65 -20.67
C VAL A 781 -15.35 1.62 -21.65
N ASP A 782 -14.04 1.63 -21.90
CA ASP A 782 -13.39 0.73 -22.85
C ASP A 782 -13.31 -0.69 -22.27
N LEU A 783 -13.80 -1.67 -23.01
CA LEU A 783 -13.81 -3.10 -22.66
C LEU A 783 -12.86 -3.91 -23.55
N SER A 784 -12.07 -3.25 -24.41
CA SER A 784 -11.27 -3.94 -25.44
C SER A 784 -10.19 -4.84 -24.89
N ASP A 785 -9.72 -4.58 -23.66
CA ASP A 785 -8.68 -5.36 -22.97
C ASP A 785 -9.25 -6.43 -22.03
N ILE A 786 -10.58 -6.65 -22.04
CA ILE A 786 -11.23 -7.61 -21.16
C ILE A 786 -11.51 -8.88 -21.94
N ASP A 787 -10.85 -9.93 -21.50
CA ASP A 787 -11.13 -11.28 -21.99
C ASP A 787 -12.46 -11.79 -21.41
N SER A 788 -13.10 -12.71 -22.08
CA SER A 788 -14.32 -13.39 -21.60
C SER A 788 -15.54 -12.49 -21.33
N LEU A 789 -15.73 -11.42 -22.10
CA LEU A 789 -16.95 -10.59 -22.01
C LEU A 789 -18.26 -11.39 -22.24
N ALA A 790 -18.16 -12.54 -22.87
CA ALA A 790 -19.29 -13.48 -23.04
C ALA A 790 -19.74 -14.10 -21.71
N ASP A 791 -18.83 -14.20 -20.73
CA ASP A 791 -19.08 -14.82 -19.42
C ASP A 791 -19.59 -13.82 -18.38
N VAL A 792 -19.74 -12.55 -18.75
CA VAL A 792 -20.30 -11.52 -17.87
C VAL A 792 -21.80 -11.80 -17.65
N THR A 793 -22.18 -11.96 -16.39
CA THR A 793 -23.57 -12.23 -15.99
C THR A 793 -24.28 -11.01 -15.41
N ALA A 794 -23.51 -10.04 -14.89
CA ALA A 794 -24.03 -8.83 -14.30
C ALA A 794 -23.00 -7.70 -14.38
N PHE A 795 -23.44 -6.48 -14.15
CA PHE A 795 -22.54 -5.34 -13.93
C PHE A 795 -23.05 -4.42 -12.82
N ARG A 796 -22.13 -3.65 -12.26
CA ARG A 796 -22.40 -2.62 -11.25
C ARG A 796 -21.97 -1.27 -11.78
N LEU A 797 -22.79 -0.26 -11.60
CA LEU A 797 -22.42 1.13 -11.77
C LEU A 797 -22.52 1.79 -10.40
N GLY A 798 -21.39 2.21 -9.84
CA GLY A 798 -21.39 2.73 -8.49
C GLY A 798 -20.47 3.91 -8.31
N ALA A 799 -20.61 4.59 -7.18
CA ALA A 799 -19.85 5.78 -6.84
C ALA A 799 -19.46 5.81 -5.36
N ASN A 800 -18.50 6.67 -5.03
CA ASN A 800 -18.01 6.94 -3.69
C ASN A 800 -18.13 8.44 -3.38
N PRO A 801 -19.28 8.92 -2.92
CA PRO A 801 -19.47 10.33 -2.61
C PRO A 801 -18.66 10.77 -1.39
N LYS A 802 -18.29 12.04 -1.35
CA LYS A 802 -17.64 12.66 -0.20
C LYS A 802 -18.62 13.06 0.89
N GLY A 803 -19.85 13.39 0.50
CA GLY A 803 -20.96 13.66 1.40
C GLY A 803 -21.52 12.40 2.07
N SER A 804 -22.51 12.59 2.91
CA SER A 804 -23.31 11.52 3.54
C SER A 804 -24.59 11.22 2.78
N GLN A 805 -24.99 12.10 1.88
CA GLN A 805 -26.09 11.89 0.95
C GLN A 805 -25.60 12.04 -0.48
N CYS A 806 -26.05 11.14 -1.35
CA CYS A 806 -25.78 11.22 -2.77
C CYS A 806 -27.00 10.74 -3.57
N THR A 807 -27.37 11.53 -4.56
CA THR A 807 -28.25 11.10 -5.65
C THR A 807 -27.39 10.86 -6.90
N PHE A 808 -27.42 9.67 -7.40
CA PHE A 808 -26.64 9.26 -8.57
C PHE A 808 -27.61 8.91 -9.70
N TYR A 809 -27.43 9.57 -10.83
CA TYR A 809 -28.27 9.39 -12.00
C TYR A 809 -27.53 8.70 -13.12
N VAL A 810 -28.18 7.77 -13.78
CA VAL A 810 -27.65 7.08 -14.98
C VAL A 810 -28.75 6.93 -16.02
N ARG A 811 -28.42 7.18 -17.28
CA ARG A 811 -29.33 6.96 -18.41
C ARG A 811 -28.59 6.54 -19.68
N ASN A 812 -29.33 6.11 -20.69
CA ASN A 812 -28.82 5.76 -22.01
C ASN A 812 -27.71 4.71 -21.99
N ILE A 813 -27.82 3.72 -21.09
CA ILE A 813 -26.87 2.63 -20.99
C ILE A 813 -26.97 1.76 -22.24
N ARG A 814 -25.88 1.61 -22.96
CA ARG A 814 -25.82 0.78 -24.17
C ARG A 814 -24.40 0.27 -24.40
N ILE A 815 -24.30 -0.83 -25.08
CA ILE A 815 -23.03 -1.38 -25.55
C ILE A 815 -22.78 -0.94 -26.98
N LEU A 816 -21.53 -0.59 -27.26
CA LEU A 816 -21.08 -0.37 -28.63
C LEU A 816 -20.36 -1.63 -29.09
N LYS A 817 -20.91 -2.26 -30.13
CA LYS A 817 -20.35 -3.44 -30.80
C LYS A 817 -19.86 -3.02 -32.17
N LYS A 818 -18.83 -3.69 -32.68
CA LYS A 818 -18.38 -3.50 -34.05
C LYS A 818 -19.51 -3.89 -35.02
N LYS A 819 -19.82 -3.04 -35.99
CA LYS A 819 -20.78 -3.38 -37.04
C LYS A 819 -20.30 -4.64 -37.75
N CYS A 820 -21.17 -5.65 -37.85
CA CYS A 820 -20.91 -6.76 -38.76
C CYS A 820 -20.87 -6.21 -40.19
N ARG A 821 -19.77 -6.39 -40.90
CA ARG A 821 -19.62 -6.02 -42.32
C ARG A 821 -20.41 -6.98 -43.18
#